data_381f7031736c5929ef6432a3ac4e68f3
#
_entry.id   381f7031736c5929ef6432a3ac4e68f3
#
_cell.length_a   1.000
_cell.length_b   1.000
_cell.length_c   1.000
_cell.angle_alpha   90.00
_cell.angle_beta   90.00
_cell.angle_gamma   90.00
#
_symmetry.space_group_name_H-M   'P 1'
#
loop_
_entity.id
_entity.type
_entity.pdbx_description
1 polymer ?
#
loop_
_entity_poly.entity_id
_entity_poly.type
_entity_poly.pdbx_seq_one_letter_code
_entity_poly.pdbx_strand_id
1 'polypeptide(L)'
;MCIRDSTNTIFKKAIAPYLKIYSYEIVDEEENRKILIRTFEKLFENREDFNLFKSFLEDNSEKDMDRYVELIRNIINQRWKMILLGKNLEKKEPLDYKPAFPILEKQEEILKEIAGIKGKPFDDLVKKDYRGYFSSKDKGEYLKENYNIFLKDKFWSGVKVKSKKGDIDSQLEDLNYLYVEFKDNLGREMYNRLVIPYEEKLLQTIEKIYTIYDEIKFREKRFTHTDISNYTFKYLEEKELGFIDENGLTEEFFEIIDGRLRSVFIDEFQDTSILQWRILKNILDKSENIICVGDEKQSIYGWRGGEKKLFENLAQIIDGEEEELDTCFRSKKNIVEYTSEVFRDIADKSVDVYPPNCDWKFNSVGYRESEESGFIKLLTEEEEREALEVMIDEIEKNFSTNYSGIGILARTKKTLERIAFSLGERGIPYTLESDTSIIESRGIGGIYALISWLVKKDFLSLLDFLRSDLVNISAPTLKEIIKKRDEVESYLYSDGSIDIEEDIFSTLKDIYINYTNHCGETEFLTYEMLLRIGIGNRFQNDEDTLNIFGFYKLLKEYRYFNDFLIEYEENNQKEKFKKISAGSSNTISLMTIHKSKGLEFDTLFYFIPSKPRNSGDKGMEFYFEMDKNYSQVKSYLITDNKFNNILESVEEIDYLEEKRLKWEHEEINNLYVALTRPKNNIFVVVEKIEDIENSNFATLLKNRDRGEVILNKVEKEDNLKGIEYDMKLSTPIVAHKSDKEENQREGINKIYSHTLQIEGKRVRGIIIHYFLENILHWEEKEIELSKKLTYAKYISVVGEKEMNELLSKENIDYIYERCRNIFDTHWDFIYREYPTYYLKIDGENRNFRIDRLMIKLPTEKEKGIIYIADYKTGKYDEEQLENYKLSMIERVKRNGRDIEEFEIITEYIELDM
;
A
#
# COMPACT_ATOMS: atom_id res chain seq x y z
N MET A 1 -21.61 8.26 8.22
CA MET A 1 -21.82 6.93 7.62
C MET A 1 -20.66 6.64 6.70
N CYS A 2 -19.97 5.51 6.85
CA CYS A 2 -18.97 5.09 5.88
C CYS A 2 -19.70 4.51 4.66
N ILE A 3 -19.59 5.14 3.50
CA ILE A 3 -20.30 4.73 2.28
C ILE A 3 -19.97 3.28 1.90
N ARG A 4 -18.71 2.87 2.14
CA ARG A 4 -18.24 1.50 1.86
C ARG A 4 -18.97 0.44 2.69
N ASP A 5 -19.15 0.70 3.99
CA ASP A 5 -19.84 -0.23 4.90
C ASP A 5 -21.32 -0.34 4.57
N SER A 6 -21.92 0.76 4.13
CA SER A 6 -23.31 0.79 3.68
C SER A 6 -23.52 -0.01 2.42
N THR A 7 -22.65 0.13 1.43
CA THR A 7 -22.71 -0.66 0.19
C THR A 7 -22.57 -2.15 0.48
N ASN A 8 -21.64 -2.52 1.38
CA ASN A 8 -21.48 -3.91 1.80
C ASN A 8 -22.74 -4.45 2.54
N THR A 9 -23.37 -3.62 3.36
CA THR A 9 -24.62 -4.00 4.05
C THR A 9 -25.75 -4.25 3.07
N ILE A 10 -25.92 -3.38 2.07
CA ILE A 10 -26.92 -3.56 1.00
C ILE A 10 -26.65 -4.85 0.23
N PHE A 11 -25.41 -5.06 -0.19
CA PHE A 11 -25.01 -6.28 -0.89
C PHE A 11 -25.35 -7.53 -0.05
N LYS A 12 -24.93 -7.57 1.21
CA LYS A 12 -25.10 -8.70 2.11
C LYS A 12 -26.57 -9.04 2.39
N LYS A 13 -27.41 -8.00 2.59
CA LYS A 13 -28.80 -8.20 3.00
C LYS A 13 -29.77 -8.35 1.83
N ALA A 14 -29.57 -7.57 0.75
CA ALA A 14 -30.50 -7.54 -0.37
C ALA A 14 -30.02 -8.35 -1.59
N ILE A 15 -28.77 -8.16 -2.00
CA ILE A 15 -28.27 -8.70 -3.29
C ILE A 15 -27.76 -10.14 -3.15
N ALA A 16 -26.91 -10.42 -2.17
CA ALA A 16 -26.27 -11.72 -2.00
C ALA A 16 -27.28 -12.88 -1.81
N PRO A 17 -28.36 -12.73 -1.00
CA PRO A 17 -29.40 -13.77 -0.89
C PRO A 17 -30.11 -14.04 -2.22
N TYR A 18 -30.41 -12.99 -3.00
CA TYR A 18 -30.98 -13.13 -4.32
C TYR A 18 -30.09 -13.95 -5.26
N LEU A 19 -28.77 -13.71 -5.21
CA LEU A 19 -27.77 -14.46 -5.96
C LEU A 19 -27.46 -15.85 -5.36
N LYS A 20 -28.19 -16.27 -4.31
CA LYS A 20 -27.97 -17.51 -3.56
C LYS A 20 -26.58 -17.61 -2.95
N ILE A 21 -26.01 -16.47 -2.57
CA ILE A 21 -24.72 -16.35 -1.89
C ILE A 21 -25.00 -16.11 -0.39
N TYR A 22 -24.97 -17.18 0.40
CA TYR A 22 -25.25 -17.11 1.83
C TYR A 22 -23.99 -16.82 2.67
N SER A 23 -22.82 -17.02 2.11
CA SER A 23 -21.52 -16.69 2.70
C SER A 23 -20.54 -16.33 1.61
N TYR A 24 -19.71 -15.32 1.85
CA TYR A 24 -18.62 -14.91 0.95
C TYR A 24 -17.48 -14.32 1.76
N GLU A 25 -16.30 -14.31 1.15
CA GLU A 25 -15.08 -13.70 1.68
C GLU A 25 -14.79 -12.39 0.96
N ILE A 26 -14.43 -11.34 1.71
CA ILE A 26 -13.92 -10.10 1.14
C ILE A 26 -12.41 -10.24 1.05
N VAL A 27 -11.90 -10.22 -0.17
CA VAL A 27 -10.47 -10.36 -0.47
C VAL A 27 -9.86 -9.00 -0.80
N ASP A 28 -8.58 -8.86 -0.49
CA ASP A 28 -7.81 -7.68 -0.87
C ASP A 28 -7.41 -7.73 -2.36
N GLU A 29 -6.78 -6.64 -2.84
CA GLU A 29 -6.36 -6.52 -4.24
C GLU A 29 -5.34 -7.59 -4.65
N GLU A 30 -4.55 -8.09 -3.73
CA GLU A 30 -3.51 -9.07 -4.01
C GLU A 30 -4.03 -10.50 -4.07
N GLU A 31 -4.92 -10.86 -3.17
CA GLU A 31 -5.64 -12.13 -3.28
C GLU A 31 -6.47 -12.17 -4.57
N ASN A 32 -7.02 -11.01 -4.95
CA ASN A 32 -7.70 -10.83 -6.24
C ASN A 32 -6.76 -11.02 -7.43
N ARG A 33 -5.48 -10.70 -7.32
CA ARG A 33 -4.48 -10.90 -8.38
C ARG A 33 -4.43 -12.35 -8.87
N LYS A 34 -4.57 -13.32 -7.96
CA LYS A 34 -4.65 -14.76 -8.33
C LYS A 34 -5.89 -15.07 -9.18
N ILE A 35 -7.00 -14.39 -8.90
CA ILE A 35 -8.24 -14.52 -9.69
C ILE A 35 -8.05 -13.86 -11.07
N LEU A 36 -7.38 -12.71 -11.12
CA LEU A 36 -7.05 -12.02 -12.38
C LEU A 36 -6.14 -12.87 -13.27
N ILE A 37 -5.12 -13.51 -12.72
CA ILE A 37 -4.23 -14.43 -13.45
C ILE A 37 -5.05 -15.60 -14.03
N ARG A 38 -5.91 -16.22 -13.23
CA ARG A 38 -6.79 -17.32 -13.72
C ARG A 38 -7.80 -16.86 -14.74
N THR A 39 -8.28 -15.63 -14.65
CA THR A 39 -9.14 -15.02 -15.67
C THR A 39 -8.39 -14.92 -16.99
N PHE A 40 -7.12 -14.51 -16.91
CA PHE A 40 -6.24 -14.43 -18.06
C PHE A 40 -5.92 -15.83 -18.65
N GLU A 41 -5.60 -16.82 -17.83
CA GLU A 41 -5.38 -18.18 -18.26
C GLU A 41 -6.58 -18.78 -18.99
N LYS A 42 -7.80 -18.60 -18.44
CA LYS A 42 -9.04 -19.05 -19.09
C LYS A 42 -9.33 -18.37 -20.42
N LEU A 43 -8.93 -17.09 -20.57
CA LEU A 43 -9.06 -16.39 -21.84
C LEU A 43 -8.22 -17.03 -22.95
N PHE A 44 -7.10 -17.71 -22.56
CA PHE A 44 -6.23 -18.42 -23.48
C PHE A 44 -6.63 -19.89 -23.77
N GLU A 45 -7.50 -20.47 -22.96
CA GLU A 45 -7.99 -21.84 -23.22
C GLU A 45 -8.88 -21.88 -24.47
N ASN A 46 -9.59 -20.79 -24.79
CA ASN A 46 -10.43 -20.68 -25.97
C ASN A 46 -9.65 -20.01 -27.12
N ARG A 47 -9.55 -20.72 -28.25
CA ARG A 47 -8.79 -20.22 -29.43
C ARG A 47 -9.37 -18.94 -30.05
N GLU A 48 -10.68 -18.75 -29.99
CA GLU A 48 -11.35 -17.55 -30.53
C GLU A 48 -11.08 -16.35 -29.63
N ASP A 49 -11.27 -16.52 -28.31
CA ASP A 49 -11.01 -15.50 -27.30
C ASP A 49 -9.50 -15.14 -27.28
N PHE A 50 -8.63 -16.15 -27.40
CA PHE A 50 -7.20 -15.91 -27.57
C PHE A 50 -6.85 -15.08 -28.80
N ASN A 51 -7.45 -15.38 -29.98
CA ASN A 51 -7.19 -14.63 -31.19
C ASN A 51 -7.70 -13.19 -31.09
N LEU A 52 -8.85 -12.98 -30.46
CA LEU A 52 -9.40 -11.65 -30.19
C LEU A 52 -8.43 -10.85 -29.31
N PHE A 53 -8.00 -11.44 -28.19
CA PHE A 53 -7.05 -10.81 -27.27
C PHE A 53 -5.65 -10.65 -27.89
N LYS A 54 -5.20 -11.63 -28.67
CA LYS A 54 -3.92 -11.55 -29.40
C LYS A 54 -3.90 -10.36 -30.37
N SER A 55 -4.97 -10.14 -31.14
CA SER A 55 -5.06 -9.00 -32.05
C SER A 55 -5.01 -7.65 -31.30
N PHE A 56 -5.47 -7.63 -30.06
CA PHE A 56 -5.33 -6.48 -29.15
C PHE A 56 -3.89 -6.35 -28.61
N LEU A 57 -3.22 -7.49 -28.28
CA LEU A 57 -1.85 -7.51 -27.77
C LEU A 57 -0.79 -7.20 -28.86
N GLU A 58 -1.02 -7.60 -30.11
CA GLU A 58 -0.10 -7.35 -31.22
C GLU A 58 0.11 -5.85 -31.48
N ASP A 59 -0.89 -5.06 -31.13
CA ASP A 59 -0.82 -3.59 -31.14
C ASP A 59 -0.02 -3.02 -29.93
N ASN A 60 0.28 -3.84 -28.92
CA ASN A 60 1.04 -3.46 -27.72
C ASN A 60 2.37 -4.24 -27.66
N SER A 61 3.48 -3.56 -27.91
CA SER A 61 4.81 -4.15 -28.11
C SER A 61 5.52 -4.73 -26.86
N GLU A 62 4.86 -4.77 -25.70
CA GLU A 62 5.50 -5.14 -24.43
C GLU A 62 4.97 -6.50 -23.92
N LYS A 63 5.91 -7.45 -23.73
CA LYS A 63 5.65 -8.86 -23.37
C LYS A 63 5.74 -9.14 -21.88
N ASP A 64 5.17 -8.30 -21.03
CA ASP A 64 5.21 -8.46 -19.58
C ASP A 64 3.84 -8.92 -19.02
N MET A 65 3.83 -10.07 -18.34
CA MET A 65 2.63 -10.65 -17.75
C MET A 65 1.98 -9.70 -16.71
N ASP A 66 2.79 -9.03 -15.92
CA ASP A 66 2.29 -8.13 -14.87
C ASP A 66 1.50 -6.96 -15.46
N ARG A 67 1.90 -6.48 -16.63
CA ARG A 67 1.15 -5.43 -17.35
C ARG A 67 -0.19 -5.91 -17.87
N TYR A 68 -0.28 -7.16 -18.32
CA TYR A 68 -1.57 -7.71 -18.78
C TYR A 68 -2.54 -7.93 -17.62
N VAL A 69 -2.04 -8.38 -16.47
CA VAL A 69 -2.84 -8.49 -15.25
C VAL A 69 -3.31 -7.10 -14.81
N GLU A 70 -2.46 -6.08 -14.88
CA GLU A 70 -2.83 -4.71 -14.55
C GLU A 70 -3.86 -4.14 -15.52
N LEU A 71 -3.74 -4.45 -16.81
CA LEU A 71 -4.74 -4.09 -17.82
C LEU A 71 -6.11 -4.68 -17.48
N ILE A 72 -6.17 -5.99 -17.19
CA ILE A 72 -7.43 -6.64 -16.80
C ILE A 72 -7.97 -6.04 -15.51
N ARG A 73 -7.12 -5.73 -14.53
CA ARG A 73 -7.50 -5.03 -13.30
C ARG A 73 -8.18 -3.69 -13.60
N ASN A 74 -7.57 -2.89 -14.46
CA ASN A 74 -8.13 -1.59 -14.85
C ASN A 74 -9.49 -1.73 -15.56
N ILE A 75 -9.63 -2.71 -16.44
CA ILE A 75 -10.91 -3.03 -17.10
C ILE A 75 -11.97 -3.38 -16.04
N ILE A 76 -11.65 -4.23 -15.09
CA ILE A 76 -12.59 -4.67 -14.05
C ILE A 76 -12.96 -3.51 -13.12
N ASN A 77 -12.01 -2.66 -12.74
CA ASN A 77 -12.27 -1.51 -11.90
C ASN A 77 -13.19 -0.47 -12.57
N GLN A 78 -13.18 -0.39 -13.90
CA GLN A 78 -14.05 0.50 -14.67
C GLN A 78 -15.41 -0.13 -15.07
N ARG A 79 -15.71 -1.34 -14.58
CA ARG A 79 -16.89 -2.11 -14.95
C ARG A 79 -18.21 -1.35 -14.77
N TRP A 80 -18.34 -0.55 -13.72
CA TRP A 80 -19.53 0.25 -13.46
C TRP A 80 -19.85 1.22 -14.61
N LYS A 81 -18.85 1.75 -15.30
CA LYS A 81 -19.03 2.60 -16.48
C LYS A 81 -19.70 1.83 -17.61
N MET A 82 -19.28 0.58 -17.82
CA MET A 82 -19.88 -0.30 -18.82
C MET A 82 -21.31 -0.69 -18.47
N ILE A 83 -21.62 -0.86 -17.17
CA ILE A 83 -22.99 -1.11 -16.71
C ILE A 83 -23.87 0.12 -16.97
N LEU A 84 -23.37 1.34 -16.76
CA LEU A 84 -24.09 2.58 -17.07
C LEU A 84 -24.37 2.77 -18.57
N LEU A 85 -23.46 2.35 -19.44
CA LEU A 85 -23.68 2.39 -20.90
C LEU A 85 -24.84 1.48 -21.32
N GLY A 86 -25.14 0.44 -20.54
CA GLY A 86 -26.20 -0.51 -20.81
C GLY A 86 -25.98 -1.35 -22.06
N LYS A 87 -27.06 -2.04 -22.52
CA LYS A 87 -27.04 -2.87 -23.75
C LYS A 87 -27.06 -2.05 -25.04
N ASN A 88 -27.30 -0.75 -24.95
CA ASN A 88 -27.43 0.15 -26.11
C ASN A 88 -26.11 0.87 -26.40
N LEU A 89 -25.03 0.11 -26.57
CA LEU A 89 -23.83 0.62 -27.20
C LEU A 89 -24.13 0.87 -28.67
N GLU A 90 -24.56 2.07 -28.99
CA GLU A 90 -24.68 2.51 -30.39
C GLU A 90 -23.27 2.50 -31.01
N LYS A 91 -23.18 1.93 -32.24
CA LYS A 91 -21.95 2.01 -33.01
C LYS A 91 -21.63 3.48 -33.23
N LYS A 92 -20.41 3.88 -32.99
CA LYS A 92 -19.94 5.21 -33.30
C LYS A 92 -20.00 5.43 -34.82
N GLU A 93 -20.65 6.50 -35.21
CA GLU A 93 -20.65 6.91 -36.60
C GLU A 93 -19.24 7.47 -36.95
N PRO A 94 -18.72 7.15 -38.14
CA PRO A 94 -17.48 7.75 -38.62
C PRO A 94 -17.59 9.27 -38.73
N LEU A 95 -16.56 9.99 -38.35
CA LEU A 95 -16.46 11.42 -38.49
C LEU A 95 -16.32 11.79 -39.98
N ASP A 96 -17.02 12.81 -40.41
CA ASP A 96 -16.85 13.37 -41.75
C ASP A 96 -15.47 14.04 -41.90
N TYR A 97 -14.80 13.80 -43.00
CA TYR A 97 -13.49 14.39 -43.27
C TYR A 97 -13.28 14.61 -44.78
N LYS A 98 -12.42 15.57 -45.11
CA LYS A 98 -11.86 15.73 -46.45
C LYS A 98 -10.55 14.94 -46.52
N PRO A 99 -10.22 14.32 -47.65
CA PRO A 99 -8.93 13.65 -47.79
C PRO A 99 -7.76 14.58 -47.43
N ALA A 100 -6.93 14.17 -46.46
CA ALA A 100 -5.86 15.01 -45.93
C ALA A 100 -4.70 15.19 -46.97
N PHE A 101 -4.47 14.21 -47.82
CA PHE A 101 -3.39 14.24 -48.79
C PHE A 101 -3.42 15.45 -49.77
N PRO A 102 -4.52 15.82 -50.43
CA PRO A 102 -4.59 17.02 -51.29
C PRO A 102 -4.35 18.35 -50.52
N ILE A 103 -4.70 18.37 -49.20
CA ILE A 103 -4.42 19.57 -48.38
C ILE A 103 -2.91 19.70 -48.13
N LEU A 104 -2.24 18.58 -47.89
CA LEU A 104 -0.77 18.52 -47.74
C LEU A 104 -0.02 18.89 -49.00
N GLU A 105 -0.50 18.49 -50.18
CA GLU A 105 0.06 18.92 -51.49
C GLU A 105 -0.02 20.43 -51.69
N LYS A 106 -1.14 21.07 -51.33
CA LYS A 106 -1.25 22.55 -51.37
C LYS A 106 -0.28 23.23 -50.42
N GLN A 107 -0.08 22.69 -49.22
CA GLN A 107 0.94 23.21 -48.30
C GLN A 107 2.36 23.10 -48.89
N GLU A 108 2.66 21.99 -49.58
CA GLU A 108 3.93 21.80 -50.26
C GLU A 108 4.15 22.85 -51.39
N GLU A 109 3.09 23.18 -52.14
CA GLU A 109 3.16 24.19 -53.18
C GLU A 109 3.43 25.59 -52.59
N ILE A 110 2.71 26.00 -51.56
CA ILE A 110 2.93 27.29 -50.89
C ILE A 110 4.33 27.35 -50.27
N LEU A 111 4.85 26.27 -49.69
CA LEU A 111 6.20 26.25 -49.13
C LEU A 111 7.26 26.39 -50.22
N LYS A 112 7.02 25.87 -51.43
CA LYS A 112 7.91 26.07 -52.60
C LYS A 112 7.91 27.54 -53.07
N GLU A 113 6.76 28.19 -53.09
CA GLU A 113 6.64 29.63 -53.36
C GLU A 113 7.44 30.46 -52.34
N ILE A 114 7.27 30.17 -51.03
CA ILE A 114 8.03 30.82 -49.94
C ILE A 114 9.53 30.59 -50.12
N ALA A 115 9.96 29.38 -50.51
CA ALA A 115 11.37 29.05 -50.78
C ALA A 115 11.91 29.92 -51.95
N GLY A 116 11.11 30.09 -53.01
CA GLY A 116 11.44 30.96 -54.14
C GLY A 116 11.56 32.44 -53.75
N ILE A 117 10.63 32.97 -53.02
CA ILE A 117 10.65 34.39 -52.54
C ILE A 117 11.88 34.61 -51.61
N LYS A 118 12.20 33.67 -50.75
CA LYS A 118 13.34 33.74 -49.84
C LYS A 118 14.68 33.42 -50.51
N GLY A 119 14.66 32.86 -51.70
CA GLY A 119 15.89 32.40 -52.40
C GLY A 119 16.66 31.35 -51.61
N LYS A 120 15.94 30.44 -50.99
CA LYS A 120 16.47 29.29 -50.25
C LYS A 120 16.04 28.00 -50.95
N PRO A 121 16.89 26.94 -50.91
CA PRO A 121 16.43 25.61 -51.32
C PRO A 121 15.21 25.18 -50.51
N PHE A 122 14.27 24.49 -51.16
CA PHE A 122 13.09 23.95 -50.51
C PHE A 122 13.46 23.04 -49.31
N ASP A 123 14.47 22.20 -49.50
CA ASP A 123 14.97 21.23 -48.47
C ASP A 123 15.46 21.92 -47.20
N ASP A 124 15.89 23.18 -47.26
CA ASP A 124 16.33 23.95 -46.10
C ASP A 124 15.15 24.41 -45.22
N LEU A 125 13.94 24.45 -45.79
CA LEU A 125 12.72 24.78 -45.09
C LEU A 125 11.99 23.54 -44.54
N VAL A 126 12.38 22.32 -44.95
CA VAL A 126 11.76 21.06 -44.51
C VAL A 126 12.55 20.46 -43.36
N LYS A 127 11.84 20.08 -42.30
CA LYS A 127 12.45 19.39 -41.15
C LYS A 127 12.94 18.00 -41.54
N LYS A 128 14.02 17.52 -40.91
CA LYS A 128 14.68 16.25 -41.24
C LYS A 128 13.72 15.07 -41.23
N ASP A 129 12.84 15.02 -40.26
CA ASP A 129 11.91 13.92 -40.01
C ASP A 129 10.90 13.70 -41.14
N TYR A 130 10.65 14.74 -41.96
CA TYR A 130 9.70 14.70 -43.08
C TYR A 130 10.35 14.44 -44.44
N ARG A 131 11.69 14.35 -44.53
CA ARG A 131 12.41 14.13 -45.80
C ARG A 131 12.04 12.82 -46.49
N GLY A 132 11.70 11.78 -45.69
CA GLY A 132 11.19 10.51 -46.17
C GLY A 132 9.95 10.64 -47.02
N TYR A 133 9.01 11.51 -46.64
CA TYR A 133 7.80 11.82 -47.41
C TYR A 133 8.11 12.40 -48.81
N PHE A 134 9.00 13.38 -48.86
CA PHE A 134 9.38 14.04 -50.13
C PHE A 134 10.18 13.12 -51.08
N SER A 135 10.81 12.06 -50.53
CA SER A 135 11.56 11.04 -51.28
C SER A 135 10.72 9.82 -51.67
N SER A 136 9.51 9.66 -51.05
CA SER A 136 8.64 8.50 -51.31
C SER A 136 8.03 8.54 -52.71
N LYS A 137 7.91 7.34 -53.34
CA LYS A 137 7.21 7.16 -54.64
C LYS A 137 5.69 7.24 -54.46
N ASP A 138 5.15 6.75 -53.33
CA ASP A 138 3.76 6.87 -52.92
C ASP A 138 3.66 7.70 -51.66
N LYS A 139 3.42 9.00 -51.87
CA LYS A 139 3.30 9.97 -50.79
C LYS A 139 2.04 9.76 -49.94
N GLY A 140 0.95 9.25 -50.56
CA GLY A 140 -0.32 9.01 -49.88
C GLY A 140 -0.22 7.83 -48.92
N GLU A 141 0.43 6.74 -49.33
CA GLU A 141 0.70 5.59 -48.45
C GLU A 141 1.69 5.96 -47.35
N TYR A 142 2.75 6.69 -47.67
CA TYR A 142 3.72 7.18 -46.67
C TYR A 142 3.02 8.04 -45.58
N LEU A 143 2.10 8.92 -45.96
CA LEU A 143 1.35 9.72 -45.00
C LEU A 143 0.53 8.84 -44.05
N LYS A 144 -0.12 7.80 -44.60
CA LYS A 144 -0.95 6.89 -43.79
C LYS A 144 -0.13 6.01 -42.83
N GLU A 145 1.06 5.64 -43.17
CA GLU A 145 1.97 4.86 -42.33
C GLU A 145 2.67 5.73 -41.27
N ASN A 146 2.98 6.97 -41.61
CA ASN A 146 3.74 7.87 -40.77
C ASN A 146 2.90 9.06 -40.24
N TYR A 147 1.60 8.90 -40.14
CA TYR A 147 0.64 9.94 -39.75
C TYR A 147 1.01 10.66 -38.44
N ASN A 148 1.57 9.91 -37.45
CA ASN A 148 1.93 10.45 -36.14
C ASN A 148 2.96 11.60 -36.24
N ILE A 149 3.88 11.56 -37.17
CA ILE A 149 4.87 12.63 -37.34
C ILE A 149 4.14 13.89 -37.82
N PHE A 150 3.19 13.73 -38.74
CA PHE A 150 2.41 14.86 -39.32
C PHE A 150 1.41 15.46 -38.35
N LEU A 151 0.84 14.66 -37.46
CA LEU A 151 -0.06 15.16 -36.40
C LEU A 151 0.70 15.88 -35.29
N LYS A 152 1.94 15.49 -35.02
CA LYS A 152 2.74 16.01 -33.90
C LYS A 152 3.24 17.43 -34.16
N ASP A 153 3.72 17.73 -35.37
CA ASP A 153 4.35 19.02 -35.67
C ASP A 153 4.28 19.38 -37.18
N LYS A 154 4.50 20.64 -37.49
CA LYS A 154 4.59 21.15 -38.82
C LYS A 154 5.83 20.62 -39.54
N PHE A 155 5.71 20.24 -40.81
CA PHE A 155 6.83 19.68 -41.56
C PHE A 155 7.86 20.74 -42.01
N TRP A 156 7.61 22.01 -41.79
CA TRP A 156 8.51 23.12 -42.11
C TRP A 156 9.07 23.83 -40.89
N SER A 157 10.22 24.51 -41.07
CA SER A 157 10.87 25.30 -40.05
C SER A 157 11.58 26.53 -40.67
N GLY A 158 11.97 27.49 -39.81
CA GLY A 158 12.79 28.63 -40.21
C GLY A 158 12.05 29.68 -41.07
N VAL A 159 10.73 29.61 -41.19
CA VAL A 159 9.90 30.59 -41.90
C VAL A 159 9.53 31.72 -40.93
N LYS A 160 10.28 32.85 -40.98
CA LYS A 160 10.04 34.06 -40.17
C LYS A 160 9.38 35.15 -41.04
N VAL A 161 8.42 35.88 -40.45
CA VAL A 161 7.58 36.90 -41.08
C VAL A 161 8.42 37.99 -41.81
N LYS A 162 9.46 38.54 -41.17
CA LYS A 162 10.29 39.57 -41.78
C LYS A 162 11.52 39.00 -42.48
N SER A 163 11.56 39.11 -43.79
CA SER A 163 12.76 38.79 -44.60
C SER A 163 13.24 40.03 -45.33
N LYS A 164 14.58 40.21 -45.45
CA LYS A 164 15.17 41.29 -46.27
C LYS A 164 14.85 41.15 -47.77
N LYS A 165 14.24 40.06 -48.24
CA LYS A 165 14.03 39.71 -49.64
C LYS A 165 12.54 39.70 -50.11
N GLY A 166 11.57 40.00 -49.27
CA GLY A 166 10.17 40.03 -49.62
C GLY A 166 9.24 39.74 -48.43
N ASP A 167 8.02 40.25 -48.50
CA ASP A 167 6.94 40.00 -47.55
C ASP A 167 6.26 38.68 -47.89
N ILE A 168 6.07 37.81 -46.90
CA ILE A 168 5.47 36.48 -47.05
C ILE A 168 4.31 36.28 -46.07
N ASP A 169 3.76 37.38 -45.53
CA ASP A 169 2.74 37.28 -44.44
C ASP A 169 1.51 36.51 -44.92
N SER A 170 1.02 36.83 -46.16
CA SER A 170 -0.16 36.14 -46.73
C SER A 170 0.12 34.64 -46.94
N GLN A 171 1.25 34.27 -47.53
CA GLN A 171 1.59 32.84 -47.74
C GLN A 171 1.79 32.10 -46.42
N LEU A 172 2.26 32.77 -45.38
CA LEU A 172 2.45 32.18 -44.09
C LEU A 172 1.11 31.97 -43.35
N GLU A 173 0.18 32.94 -43.47
CA GLU A 173 -1.19 32.81 -42.98
C GLU A 173 -1.90 31.64 -43.66
N ASP A 174 -1.86 31.57 -45.00
CA ASP A 174 -2.45 30.49 -45.80
C ASP A 174 -1.84 29.11 -45.41
N LEU A 175 -0.53 29.07 -45.25
CA LEU A 175 0.16 27.83 -44.86
C LEU A 175 -0.25 27.38 -43.45
N ASN A 176 -0.39 28.29 -42.48
CA ASN A 176 -0.85 27.97 -41.12
C ASN A 176 -2.34 27.57 -41.12
N TYR A 177 -3.20 28.22 -41.88
CA TYR A 177 -4.61 27.87 -42.05
C TYR A 177 -4.75 26.45 -42.59
N LEU A 178 -4.09 26.16 -43.72
CA LEU A 178 -4.09 24.83 -44.32
C LEU A 178 -3.48 23.74 -43.38
N TYR A 179 -2.54 24.11 -42.49
CA TYR A 179 -2.02 23.17 -41.55
C TYR A 179 -3.07 22.75 -40.48
N VAL A 180 -3.84 23.70 -39.97
CA VAL A 180 -4.94 23.40 -39.05
C VAL A 180 -5.98 22.52 -39.73
N GLU A 181 -6.43 22.90 -40.95
CA GLU A 181 -7.37 22.11 -41.75
C GLU A 181 -6.81 20.69 -42.05
N PHE A 182 -5.55 20.60 -42.42
CA PHE A 182 -4.86 19.32 -42.65
C PHE A 182 -4.82 18.45 -41.42
N LYS A 183 -4.40 19.01 -40.26
CA LYS A 183 -4.24 18.29 -39.00
C LYS A 183 -5.56 17.70 -38.55
N ASP A 184 -6.66 18.48 -38.59
CA ASP A 184 -7.99 18.02 -38.21
C ASP A 184 -8.49 16.91 -39.15
N ASN A 185 -8.41 17.11 -40.47
CA ASN A 185 -8.89 16.11 -41.43
C ASN A 185 -8.06 14.80 -41.39
N LEU A 186 -6.74 14.89 -41.24
CA LEU A 186 -5.88 13.72 -41.05
C LEU A 186 -6.24 12.99 -39.72
N GLY A 187 -6.50 13.76 -38.68
CA GLY A 187 -6.96 13.22 -37.40
C GLY A 187 -8.27 12.45 -37.51
N ARG A 188 -9.29 13.02 -38.17
CA ARG A 188 -10.58 12.39 -38.45
C ARG A 188 -10.44 11.11 -39.29
N GLU A 189 -9.61 11.15 -40.36
CA GLU A 189 -9.31 9.97 -41.18
C GLU A 189 -8.69 8.86 -40.35
N MET A 190 -7.68 9.19 -39.49
CA MET A 190 -7.01 8.21 -38.63
C MET A 190 -7.90 7.75 -37.48
N TYR A 191 -8.74 8.61 -36.91
CA TYR A 191 -9.74 8.25 -35.92
C TYR A 191 -10.68 7.16 -36.42
N ASN A 192 -11.28 7.40 -37.61
CA ASN A 192 -12.15 6.43 -38.23
C ASN A 192 -11.46 5.11 -38.58
N ARG A 193 -10.21 5.17 -39.00
CA ARG A 193 -9.45 4.01 -39.44
C ARG A 193 -8.84 3.19 -38.30
N LEU A 194 -8.43 3.84 -37.20
CA LEU A 194 -7.63 3.20 -36.15
C LEU A 194 -8.35 3.16 -34.80
N VAL A 195 -8.96 4.30 -34.38
CA VAL A 195 -9.54 4.40 -33.04
C VAL A 195 -10.88 3.67 -32.94
N ILE A 196 -11.82 3.92 -33.88
CA ILE A 196 -13.12 3.23 -33.87
C ILE A 196 -12.97 1.69 -33.92
N PRO A 197 -12.19 1.10 -34.84
CA PRO A 197 -12.03 -0.36 -34.88
C PRO A 197 -11.32 -0.92 -33.65
N TYR A 198 -10.40 -0.15 -33.06
CA TYR A 198 -9.73 -0.52 -31.82
C TYR A 198 -10.73 -0.58 -30.66
N GLU A 199 -11.56 0.45 -30.51
CA GLU A 199 -12.60 0.52 -29.49
C GLU A 199 -13.61 -0.64 -29.61
N GLU A 200 -14.09 -0.93 -30.85
CA GLU A 200 -15.01 -2.06 -31.08
C GLU A 200 -14.42 -3.41 -30.65
N LYS A 201 -13.16 -3.68 -31.03
CA LYS A 201 -12.46 -4.91 -30.60
C LYS A 201 -12.28 -4.96 -29.09
N LEU A 202 -11.96 -3.82 -28.50
CA LEU A 202 -11.75 -3.71 -27.07
C LEU A 202 -13.04 -3.99 -26.29
N LEU A 203 -14.18 -3.44 -26.72
CA LEU A 203 -15.47 -3.69 -26.09
C LEU A 203 -15.84 -5.18 -26.08
N GLN A 204 -15.61 -5.88 -27.21
CA GLN A 204 -15.83 -7.34 -27.27
C GLN A 204 -14.91 -8.09 -26.31
N THR A 205 -13.65 -7.68 -26.19
CA THR A 205 -12.68 -8.28 -25.26
C THR A 205 -13.08 -8.03 -23.80
N ILE A 206 -13.54 -6.83 -23.49
CA ILE A 206 -14.01 -6.45 -22.15
C ILE A 206 -15.20 -7.32 -21.71
N GLU A 207 -16.17 -7.53 -22.58
CA GLU A 207 -17.33 -8.37 -22.28
C GLU A 207 -16.91 -9.81 -21.93
N LYS A 208 -15.98 -10.37 -22.68
CA LYS A 208 -15.41 -11.70 -22.40
C LYS A 208 -14.69 -11.76 -21.06
N ILE A 209 -13.85 -10.76 -20.78
CA ILE A 209 -13.15 -10.67 -19.50
C ILE A 209 -14.12 -10.64 -18.34
N TYR A 210 -15.18 -9.83 -18.41
CA TYR A 210 -16.19 -9.76 -17.36
C TYR A 210 -16.90 -11.08 -17.15
N THR A 211 -17.28 -11.77 -18.24
CA THR A 211 -17.95 -13.07 -18.15
C THR A 211 -17.09 -14.11 -17.42
N ILE A 212 -15.82 -14.24 -17.82
CA ILE A 212 -14.89 -15.20 -17.22
C ILE A 212 -14.59 -14.83 -15.75
N TYR A 213 -14.37 -13.55 -15.48
CA TYR A 213 -14.11 -13.07 -14.13
C TYR A 213 -15.28 -13.35 -13.20
N ASP A 214 -16.50 -13.05 -13.64
CA ASP A 214 -17.71 -13.32 -12.86
C ASP A 214 -17.90 -14.82 -12.57
N GLU A 215 -17.70 -15.68 -13.55
CA GLU A 215 -17.78 -17.13 -13.35
C GLU A 215 -16.84 -17.60 -12.23
N ILE A 216 -15.60 -17.07 -12.19
CA ILE A 216 -14.63 -17.44 -11.16
C ILE A 216 -15.07 -16.89 -9.81
N LYS A 217 -15.42 -15.60 -9.75
CA LYS A 217 -15.82 -14.90 -8.52
C LYS A 217 -17.05 -15.56 -7.86
N PHE A 218 -18.09 -15.81 -8.62
CA PHE A 218 -19.31 -16.41 -8.10
C PHE A 218 -19.13 -17.88 -7.68
N ARG A 219 -18.29 -18.63 -8.40
CA ARG A 219 -17.95 -20.00 -8.01
C ARG A 219 -17.18 -20.05 -6.70
N GLU A 220 -16.20 -19.15 -6.51
CA GLU A 220 -15.33 -19.13 -5.32
C GLU A 220 -15.92 -18.32 -4.16
N LYS A 221 -16.93 -17.48 -4.43
CA LYS A 221 -17.56 -16.57 -3.45
C LYS A 221 -16.56 -15.65 -2.77
N ARG A 222 -15.59 -15.13 -3.54
CA ARG A 222 -14.52 -14.26 -3.10
C ARG A 222 -14.60 -12.95 -3.87
N PHE A 223 -14.91 -11.84 -3.19
CA PHE A 223 -15.18 -10.54 -3.80
C PHE A 223 -14.28 -9.46 -3.21
N THR A 224 -13.86 -8.52 -4.05
CA THR A 224 -13.25 -7.26 -3.56
C THR A 224 -14.34 -6.27 -3.16
N HIS A 225 -13.97 -5.21 -2.44
CA HIS A 225 -14.90 -4.10 -2.18
C HIS A 225 -15.42 -3.46 -3.48
N THR A 226 -14.58 -3.38 -4.51
CA THR A 226 -14.96 -2.88 -5.83
C THR A 226 -15.97 -3.79 -6.50
N ASP A 227 -15.80 -5.11 -6.41
CA ASP A 227 -16.80 -6.07 -6.93
C ASP A 227 -18.14 -5.90 -6.23
N ILE A 228 -18.15 -5.83 -4.90
CA ILE A 228 -19.36 -5.63 -4.10
C ILE A 228 -20.09 -4.36 -4.55
N SER A 229 -19.36 -3.25 -4.75
CA SER A 229 -19.96 -2.01 -5.21
C SER A 229 -20.53 -2.13 -6.62
N ASN A 230 -19.80 -2.75 -7.56
CA ASN A 230 -20.25 -2.97 -8.94
C ASN A 230 -21.48 -3.89 -8.99
N TYR A 231 -21.50 -4.99 -8.24
CA TYR A 231 -22.66 -5.90 -8.20
C TYR A 231 -23.84 -5.25 -7.50
N THR A 232 -23.61 -4.52 -6.40
CA THR A 232 -24.68 -3.79 -5.73
C THR A 232 -25.34 -2.82 -6.70
N PHE A 233 -24.57 -2.03 -7.42
CA PHE A 233 -25.09 -1.09 -8.41
C PHE A 233 -25.86 -1.82 -9.51
N LYS A 234 -25.25 -2.85 -10.13
CA LYS A 234 -25.85 -3.62 -11.20
C LYS A 234 -27.22 -4.17 -10.80
N TYR A 235 -27.25 -4.91 -9.70
CA TYR A 235 -28.46 -5.63 -9.27
C TYR A 235 -29.48 -4.72 -8.58
N LEU A 236 -29.06 -3.58 -8.00
CA LEU A 236 -30.01 -2.60 -7.48
C LEU A 236 -30.82 -1.94 -8.61
N GLU A 237 -30.20 -1.70 -9.77
CA GLU A 237 -30.83 -1.08 -10.94
C GLU A 237 -31.63 -2.09 -11.80
N GLU A 238 -31.49 -3.41 -11.56
CA GLU A 238 -32.25 -4.43 -12.27
C GLU A 238 -33.71 -4.47 -11.81
N LYS A 239 -34.65 -4.01 -12.66
CA LYS A 239 -36.07 -3.97 -12.36
C LYS A 239 -36.69 -5.34 -12.04
N GLU A 240 -36.10 -6.42 -12.52
CA GLU A 240 -36.55 -7.80 -12.26
C GLU A 240 -36.48 -8.20 -10.79
N LEU A 241 -35.63 -7.52 -9.97
CA LEU A 241 -35.50 -7.77 -8.55
C LEU A 241 -36.66 -7.17 -7.71
N GLY A 242 -37.42 -6.25 -8.26
CA GLY A 242 -38.50 -5.57 -7.54
C GLY A 242 -38.01 -4.58 -6.44
N PHE A 243 -36.70 -4.26 -6.39
CA PHE A 243 -36.19 -3.31 -5.42
C PHE A 243 -36.40 -1.84 -5.83
N ILE A 244 -36.60 -1.59 -7.14
CA ILE A 244 -36.86 -0.27 -7.70
C ILE A 244 -38.10 -0.35 -8.60
N ASP A 245 -39.03 0.56 -8.36
CA ASP A 245 -40.21 0.81 -9.22
C ASP A 245 -40.15 2.22 -9.85
N GLU A 246 -41.30 2.67 -10.39
CA GLU A 246 -41.42 4.02 -10.98
C GLU A 246 -41.23 5.16 -9.98
N ASN A 247 -41.39 4.87 -8.67
CA ASN A 247 -41.27 5.81 -7.58
C ASN A 247 -39.93 5.70 -6.83
N GLY A 248 -38.98 4.87 -7.27
CA GLY A 248 -37.69 4.59 -6.66
C GLY A 248 -37.67 3.32 -5.82
N LEU A 249 -36.89 3.29 -4.71
CA LEU A 249 -36.80 2.09 -3.87
C LEU A 249 -38.15 1.73 -3.23
N THR A 250 -38.48 0.42 -3.29
CA THR A 250 -39.72 -0.15 -2.75
C THR A 250 -39.67 -0.34 -1.23
N GLU A 251 -40.85 -0.49 -0.61
CA GLU A 251 -40.96 -0.82 0.83
C GLU A 251 -40.26 -2.15 1.15
N GLU A 252 -40.38 -3.14 0.28
CA GLU A 252 -39.75 -4.45 0.44
C GLU A 252 -38.23 -4.33 0.57
N PHE A 253 -37.61 -3.44 -0.22
CA PHE A 253 -36.18 -3.16 -0.07
C PHE A 253 -35.85 -2.61 1.32
N PHE A 254 -36.66 -1.67 1.83
CA PHE A 254 -36.41 -1.10 3.14
C PHE A 254 -36.65 -2.09 4.29
N GLU A 255 -37.59 -3.01 4.14
CA GLU A 255 -37.78 -4.10 5.09
C GLU A 255 -36.55 -5.02 5.16
N ILE A 256 -35.93 -5.33 3.99
CA ILE A 256 -34.73 -6.16 3.89
C ILE A 256 -33.52 -5.51 4.56
N ILE A 257 -33.36 -4.19 4.46
CA ILE A 257 -32.24 -3.47 5.07
C ILE A 257 -32.50 -2.98 6.50
N ASP A 258 -33.58 -3.45 7.15
CA ASP A 258 -34.02 -3.13 8.53
C ASP A 258 -34.56 -1.69 8.70
N GLY A 259 -35.15 -1.12 7.66
CA GLY A 259 -35.92 0.12 7.76
C GLY A 259 -35.37 1.28 6.94
N ARG A 260 -36.18 2.36 6.89
CA ARG A 260 -35.83 3.58 6.16
C ARG A 260 -34.86 4.45 6.97
N LEU A 261 -33.88 5.04 6.28
CA LEU A 261 -33.02 6.05 6.83
C LEU A 261 -33.72 7.41 6.76
N ARG A 262 -34.17 7.94 7.91
CA ARG A 262 -34.82 9.24 7.97
C ARG A 262 -33.85 10.41 7.83
N SER A 263 -32.67 10.31 8.48
CA SER A 263 -31.64 11.34 8.42
C SER A 263 -30.31 10.73 8.01
N VAL A 264 -29.67 11.31 6.99
CA VAL A 264 -28.39 10.84 6.44
C VAL A 264 -27.39 11.98 6.53
N PHE A 265 -26.21 11.69 7.15
CA PHE A 265 -25.08 12.59 7.24
C PHE A 265 -23.92 11.98 6.49
N ILE A 266 -23.40 12.67 5.49
CA ILE A 266 -22.26 12.24 4.68
C ILE A 266 -21.16 13.29 4.85
N ASP A 267 -20.03 12.86 5.41
CA ASP A 267 -18.83 13.66 5.53
C ASP A 267 -17.85 13.34 4.38
N GLU A 268 -16.95 14.28 4.07
CA GLU A 268 -15.97 14.16 2.98
C GLU A 268 -16.63 13.81 1.62
N PHE A 269 -17.79 14.42 1.35
CA PHE A 269 -18.58 14.07 0.17
C PHE A 269 -17.83 14.24 -1.15
N GLN A 270 -16.85 15.15 -1.24
CA GLN A 270 -16.02 15.38 -2.43
C GLN A 270 -15.19 14.17 -2.85
N ASP A 271 -15.05 13.15 -1.98
CA ASP A 271 -14.38 11.90 -2.32
C ASP A 271 -15.34 10.81 -2.82
N THR A 272 -16.64 11.14 -2.90
CA THR A 272 -17.67 10.20 -3.37
C THR A 272 -17.51 9.95 -4.85
N SER A 273 -17.42 8.68 -5.25
CA SER A 273 -17.40 8.29 -6.66
C SER A 273 -18.82 8.30 -7.27
N ILE A 274 -18.89 8.43 -8.59
CA ILE A 274 -20.16 8.35 -9.32
C ILE A 274 -20.89 7.04 -9.02
N LEU A 275 -20.17 5.92 -8.93
CA LEU A 275 -20.73 4.61 -8.57
C LEU A 275 -21.38 4.64 -7.18
N GLN A 276 -20.68 5.19 -6.19
CA GLN A 276 -21.18 5.32 -4.83
C GLN A 276 -22.40 6.24 -4.77
N TRP A 277 -22.34 7.37 -5.49
CA TRP A 277 -23.46 8.28 -5.61
C TRP A 277 -24.71 7.59 -6.19
N ARG A 278 -24.56 6.85 -7.29
CA ARG A 278 -25.67 6.11 -7.92
C ARG A 278 -26.34 5.11 -6.97
N ILE A 279 -25.55 4.42 -6.13
CA ILE A 279 -26.11 3.51 -5.12
C ILE A 279 -26.85 4.28 -4.04
N LEU A 280 -26.26 5.38 -3.55
CA LEU A 280 -26.79 6.15 -2.43
C LEU A 280 -28.00 7.01 -2.82
N LYS A 281 -28.00 7.58 -4.03
CA LYS A 281 -29.04 8.50 -4.46
C LYS A 281 -30.44 7.91 -4.28
N ASN A 282 -30.65 6.66 -4.65
CA ASN A 282 -31.94 5.97 -4.49
C ASN A 282 -32.40 5.90 -3.01
N ILE A 283 -31.45 5.82 -2.07
CA ILE A 283 -31.73 5.83 -0.63
C ILE A 283 -32.01 7.27 -0.16
N LEU A 284 -31.23 8.23 -0.61
CA LEU A 284 -31.34 9.64 -0.26
C LEU A 284 -32.69 10.20 -0.72
N ASP A 285 -33.15 9.84 -1.92
CA ASP A 285 -34.43 10.27 -2.47
C ASP A 285 -35.64 9.87 -1.56
N LYS A 286 -35.43 8.92 -0.66
CA LYS A 286 -36.45 8.47 0.33
C LYS A 286 -36.17 8.94 1.76
N SER A 287 -35.11 9.71 1.98
CA SER A 287 -34.74 10.23 3.29
C SER A 287 -35.39 11.60 3.54
N GLU A 288 -35.73 11.88 4.79
CA GLU A 288 -36.38 13.14 5.20
C GLU A 288 -35.37 14.28 5.35
N ASN A 289 -34.17 13.97 5.84
CA ASN A 289 -33.12 14.94 6.11
C ASN A 289 -31.79 14.42 5.53
N ILE A 290 -31.15 15.28 4.74
CA ILE A 290 -29.84 14.96 4.14
C ILE A 290 -28.90 16.11 4.44
N ILE A 291 -27.75 15.80 5.05
CA ILE A 291 -26.66 16.74 5.29
C ILE A 291 -25.39 16.14 4.68
N CYS A 292 -24.84 16.83 3.68
CA CYS A 292 -23.57 16.48 3.04
C CYS A 292 -22.55 17.57 3.35
N VAL A 293 -21.41 17.16 3.91
CA VAL A 293 -20.30 18.08 4.26
C VAL A 293 -19.09 17.70 3.42
N GLY A 294 -18.36 18.71 2.95
CA GLY A 294 -17.17 18.48 2.15
C GLY A 294 -16.45 19.79 1.80
N ASP A 295 -15.30 19.65 1.18
CA ASP A 295 -14.52 20.75 0.62
C ASP A 295 -13.97 20.32 -0.76
N GLU A 296 -14.51 20.90 -1.83
CA GLU A 296 -14.10 20.57 -3.20
C GLU A 296 -12.60 20.78 -3.45
N LYS A 297 -11.96 21.71 -2.69
CA LYS A 297 -10.53 21.99 -2.75
C LYS A 297 -9.68 20.89 -2.09
N GLN A 298 -10.30 19.99 -1.32
CA GLN A 298 -9.66 18.80 -0.75
C GLN A 298 -9.95 17.52 -1.55
N SER A 299 -10.56 17.61 -2.73
CA SER A 299 -10.75 16.47 -3.63
C SER A 299 -9.43 16.09 -4.31
N ILE A 300 -8.75 15.07 -3.77
CA ILE A 300 -7.45 14.55 -4.25
C ILE A 300 -7.49 13.05 -4.57
N TYR A 301 -8.68 12.43 -4.56
CA TYR A 301 -8.89 11.02 -4.87
C TYR A 301 -9.56 10.78 -6.24
N GLY A 302 -9.36 11.68 -7.19
CA GLY A 302 -9.86 11.54 -8.57
C GLY A 302 -9.42 10.24 -9.23
N TRP A 303 -8.19 9.78 -8.97
CA TRP A 303 -7.65 8.51 -9.43
C TRP A 303 -8.39 7.27 -8.87
N ARG A 304 -9.13 7.40 -7.77
CA ARG A 304 -10.03 6.38 -7.20
C ARG A 304 -11.48 6.49 -7.68
N GLY A 305 -11.76 7.40 -8.61
CA GLY A 305 -13.09 7.65 -9.15
C GLY A 305 -13.91 8.70 -8.41
N GLY A 306 -13.30 9.46 -7.48
CA GLY A 306 -13.91 10.65 -6.90
C GLY A 306 -14.26 11.67 -7.99
N GLU A 307 -15.42 12.29 -7.91
CA GLU A 307 -15.88 13.26 -8.92
C GLU A 307 -16.20 14.60 -8.24
N LYS A 308 -15.28 15.56 -8.38
CA LYS A 308 -15.38 16.90 -7.79
C LYS A 308 -16.66 17.62 -8.22
N LYS A 309 -16.98 17.58 -9.54
CA LYS A 309 -18.16 18.25 -10.11
C LYS A 309 -19.49 17.73 -9.53
N LEU A 310 -19.50 16.48 -9.02
CA LEU A 310 -20.65 15.92 -8.33
C LEU A 310 -20.97 16.69 -7.06
N PHE A 311 -19.95 17.03 -6.27
CA PHE A 311 -20.14 17.84 -5.05
C PHE A 311 -20.53 19.28 -5.37
N GLU A 312 -19.90 19.90 -6.37
CA GLU A 312 -20.22 21.27 -6.84
C GLU A 312 -21.69 21.41 -7.30
N ASN A 313 -22.27 20.35 -7.86
CA ASN A 313 -23.67 20.36 -8.34
C ASN A 313 -24.66 19.75 -7.33
N LEU A 314 -24.19 19.28 -6.18
CA LEU A 314 -24.99 18.47 -5.26
C LEU A 314 -26.27 19.18 -4.81
N ALA A 315 -26.19 20.43 -4.40
CA ALA A 315 -27.35 21.20 -3.95
C ALA A 315 -28.46 21.25 -5.01
N GLN A 316 -28.09 21.38 -6.30
CA GLN A 316 -29.05 21.35 -7.41
C GLN A 316 -29.63 19.95 -7.63
N ILE A 317 -28.81 18.89 -7.47
CA ILE A 317 -29.22 17.49 -7.70
C ILE A 317 -30.21 17.00 -6.66
N ILE A 318 -30.07 17.43 -5.39
CA ILE A 318 -30.95 17.01 -4.27
C ILE A 318 -31.98 18.06 -3.89
N ASP A 319 -32.07 19.17 -4.63
CA ASP A 319 -32.97 20.32 -4.34
C ASP A 319 -32.74 20.84 -2.89
N GLY A 320 -31.46 21.00 -2.52
CA GLY A 320 -31.02 21.41 -1.18
C GLY A 320 -30.48 22.83 -1.12
N GLU A 321 -30.28 23.32 0.09
CA GLU A 321 -29.62 24.61 0.36
C GLU A 321 -28.13 24.40 0.59
N GLU A 322 -27.31 25.35 0.16
CA GLU A 322 -25.87 25.37 0.33
C GLU A 322 -25.48 26.36 1.41
N GLU A 323 -24.68 25.93 2.38
CA GLU A 323 -24.13 26.77 3.45
C GLU A 323 -22.61 26.67 3.47
N GLU A 324 -21.92 27.80 3.44
CA GLU A 324 -20.47 27.87 3.48
C GLU A 324 -19.95 27.99 4.92
N LEU A 325 -18.93 27.19 5.27
CA LEU A 325 -18.17 27.35 6.51
C LEU A 325 -16.99 28.30 6.24
N ASP A 326 -17.10 29.55 6.69
CA ASP A 326 -16.22 30.67 6.36
C ASP A 326 -15.04 30.90 7.32
N THR A 327 -14.94 30.13 8.41
CA THR A 327 -13.97 30.36 9.48
C THR A 327 -13.10 29.13 9.74
N CYS A 328 -11.78 29.28 9.65
CA CYS A 328 -10.80 28.26 10.02
C CYS A 328 -10.50 28.27 11.52
N PHE A 329 -10.72 27.15 12.19
CA PHE A 329 -10.42 26.96 13.61
C PHE A 329 -9.11 26.24 13.88
N ARG A 330 -8.49 25.64 12.86
CA ARG A 330 -7.26 24.85 12.96
C ARG A 330 -6.01 25.70 13.03
N SER A 331 -5.83 26.57 12.06
CA SER A 331 -4.57 27.25 11.79
C SER A 331 -4.54 28.68 12.34
N LYS A 332 -3.35 29.11 12.72
CA LYS A 332 -3.11 30.49 13.16
C LYS A 332 -3.29 31.48 12.01
N LYS A 333 -3.57 32.75 12.37
CA LYS A 333 -3.84 33.87 11.47
C LYS A 333 -2.92 33.94 10.24
N ASN A 334 -1.61 34.03 10.46
CA ASN A 334 -0.65 34.16 9.36
C ASN A 334 -0.75 33.02 8.35
N ILE A 335 -0.99 31.77 8.81
CA ILE A 335 -1.12 30.61 7.94
C ILE A 335 -2.41 30.69 7.11
N VAL A 336 -3.53 31.09 7.72
CA VAL A 336 -4.79 31.27 6.99
C VAL A 336 -4.69 32.38 5.97
N GLU A 337 -4.09 33.53 6.35
CA GLU A 337 -3.86 34.64 5.42
C GLU A 337 -2.93 34.24 4.26
N TYR A 338 -1.80 33.58 4.56
CA TYR A 338 -0.88 33.08 3.56
C TYR A 338 -1.55 32.14 2.57
N THR A 339 -2.28 31.14 3.08
CA THR A 339 -3.02 30.18 2.27
C THR A 339 -4.07 30.92 1.40
N SER A 340 -4.81 31.86 1.99
CA SER A 340 -5.79 32.67 1.26
C SER A 340 -5.18 33.54 0.16
N GLU A 341 -4.01 34.12 0.40
CA GLU A 341 -3.29 34.91 -0.60
C GLU A 341 -2.83 34.04 -1.77
N VAL A 342 -2.19 32.89 -1.50
CA VAL A 342 -1.72 31.96 -2.54
C VAL A 342 -2.89 31.50 -3.43
N PHE A 343 -4.00 31.06 -2.82
CA PHE A 343 -5.10 30.51 -3.59
C PHE A 343 -6.00 31.56 -4.26
N ARG A 344 -6.03 32.80 -3.74
CA ARG A 344 -6.64 33.92 -4.42
C ARG A 344 -5.86 34.28 -5.69
N ASP A 345 -4.54 34.33 -5.62
CA ASP A 345 -3.71 34.62 -6.79
C ASP A 345 -3.87 33.53 -7.89
N ILE A 346 -4.09 32.28 -7.51
CA ILE A 346 -4.44 31.20 -8.45
C ILE A 346 -5.82 31.46 -9.06
N ALA A 347 -6.84 31.73 -8.24
CA ALA A 347 -8.21 31.91 -8.70
C ALA A 347 -8.37 33.16 -9.57
N ASP A 348 -7.70 34.27 -9.22
CA ASP A 348 -7.74 35.54 -9.96
C ASP A 348 -6.88 35.53 -11.22
N LYS A 349 -6.18 34.42 -11.51
CA LYS A 349 -5.23 34.31 -12.65
C LYS A 349 -4.20 35.44 -12.68
N SER A 350 -3.88 35.96 -11.49
CA SER A 350 -2.95 37.10 -11.32
C SER A 350 -1.50 36.76 -11.69
N VAL A 351 -1.23 35.46 -11.85
CA VAL A 351 0.07 34.93 -12.29
C VAL A 351 -0.21 33.98 -13.45
N ASP A 352 0.54 34.05 -14.54
CA ASP A 352 0.45 33.15 -15.71
C ASP A 352 0.91 31.71 -15.40
N VAL A 353 0.37 31.16 -14.33
CA VAL A 353 0.79 29.90 -13.73
C VAL A 353 0.04 28.72 -14.31
N TYR A 354 -1.22 28.96 -14.76
CA TYR A 354 -2.10 27.94 -15.31
C TYR A 354 -2.63 28.32 -16.67
N PRO A 355 -3.05 27.31 -17.46
CA PRO A 355 -3.70 27.60 -18.73
C PRO A 355 -4.90 28.50 -18.53
N PRO A 356 -5.20 29.36 -19.53
CA PRO A 356 -6.29 30.34 -19.45
C PRO A 356 -7.66 29.73 -19.10
N ASN A 357 -7.84 28.44 -19.33
CA ASN A 357 -9.11 27.71 -19.16
C ASN A 357 -9.26 27.03 -17.78
N CYS A 358 -8.27 27.12 -16.89
CA CYS A 358 -8.38 26.58 -15.54
C CYS A 358 -9.34 27.44 -14.72
N ASP A 359 -10.55 26.94 -14.46
CA ASP A 359 -11.57 27.62 -13.67
C ASP A 359 -11.62 27.06 -12.25
N TRP A 360 -10.55 27.32 -11.47
CA TRP A 360 -10.47 26.95 -10.07
C TRP A 360 -10.91 28.11 -9.19
N LYS A 361 -11.88 27.89 -8.29
CA LYS A 361 -12.51 28.93 -7.50
C LYS A 361 -12.03 28.91 -6.06
N PHE A 362 -11.91 30.09 -5.45
CA PHE A 362 -11.51 30.22 -4.06
C PHE A 362 -12.22 31.40 -3.39
N ASN A 363 -12.86 31.11 -2.25
CA ASN A 363 -13.39 32.11 -1.33
C ASN A 363 -12.43 32.22 -0.15
N SER A 364 -12.09 33.46 0.27
CA SER A 364 -11.20 33.68 1.40
C SER A 364 -11.85 33.19 2.69
N VAL A 365 -11.08 32.55 3.55
CA VAL A 365 -11.52 31.98 4.80
C VAL A 365 -11.09 32.90 5.95
N GLY A 366 -11.97 33.16 6.90
CA GLY A 366 -11.67 33.87 8.16
C GLY A 366 -10.84 33.00 9.10
N TYR A 367 -10.33 33.58 10.16
CA TYR A 367 -9.56 32.89 11.19
C TYR A 367 -10.05 33.26 12.59
N ARG A 368 -9.74 32.35 13.55
CA ARG A 368 -10.00 32.65 14.96
C ARG A 368 -8.85 33.52 15.53
N GLU A 369 -9.20 34.61 16.21
CA GLU A 369 -8.20 35.44 16.89
C GLU A 369 -7.47 34.65 17.98
N SER A 370 -6.13 34.79 18.03
CA SER A 370 -5.27 34.18 19.02
C SER A 370 -4.09 35.12 19.32
N GLU A 371 -3.45 34.99 20.50
CA GLU A 371 -2.27 35.78 20.88
C GLU A 371 -1.07 35.55 19.92
N GLU A 372 -0.91 34.32 19.46
CA GLU A 372 0.16 33.93 18.52
C GLU A 372 -0.37 33.98 17.09
N SER A 373 0.40 34.57 16.17
CA SER A 373 -0.03 34.78 14.78
C SER A 373 0.34 33.67 13.81
N GLY A 374 1.27 32.76 14.17
CA GLY A 374 1.78 31.70 13.27
C GLY A 374 3.00 32.11 12.47
N PHE A 375 3.74 31.13 11.97
CA PHE A 375 5.01 31.31 11.26
C PHE A 375 5.00 30.69 9.87
N ILE A 376 5.61 31.41 8.90
CA ILE A 376 5.76 30.96 7.52
C ILE A 376 7.18 31.29 7.07
N LYS A 377 7.86 30.30 6.46
CA LYS A 377 9.18 30.49 5.86
C LYS A 377 9.33 29.64 4.61
N LEU A 378 9.88 30.24 3.55
CA LEU A 378 10.33 29.55 2.35
C LEU A 378 11.82 29.18 2.53
N LEU A 379 12.15 27.90 2.35
CA LEU A 379 13.49 27.34 2.34
C LEU A 379 13.86 26.91 0.92
N THR A 380 15.05 27.26 0.49
CA THR A 380 15.60 26.92 -0.83
C THR A 380 17.06 26.55 -0.67
N GLU A 381 17.71 26.11 -1.74
CA GLU A 381 19.16 25.93 -1.80
C GLU A 381 19.90 27.23 -1.43
N GLU A 382 20.99 27.13 -0.71
CA GLU A 382 21.87 28.23 -0.31
C GLU A 382 23.29 27.94 -0.78
N GLU A 383 23.89 28.84 -1.60
CA GLU A 383 25.28 28.80 -2.14
C GLU A 383 25.80 27.37 -2.51
N GLU A 384 26.31 26.59 -1.53
CA GLU A 384 26.82 25.23 -1.73
C GLU A 384 25.98 24.15 -1.03
N ARG A 385 24.79 24.50 -0.47
CA ARG A 385 23.95 23.58 0.33
C ARG A 385 22.62 23.29 -0.36
N GLU A 386 22.28 22.01 -0.46
CA GLU A 386 21.00 21.56 -0.99
C GLU A 386 19.84 21.98 -0.06
N ALA A 387 18.68 22.27 -0.62
CA ALA A 387 17.47 22.65 0.14
C ALA A 387 17.08 21.62 1.22
N LEU A 388 17.40 20.34 1.02
CA LEU A 388 17.19 19.28 2.00
C LEU A 388 18.07 19.47 3.24
N GLU A 389 19.33 19.83 3.07
CA GLU A 389 20.25 20.13 4.18
C GLU A 389 19.81 21.37 4.94
N VAL A 390 19.41 22.43 4.23
CA VAL A 390 18.85 23.65 4.82
C VAL A 390 17.62 23.35 5.66
N MET A 391 16.75 22.48 5.19
CA MET A 391 15.57 22.02 5.94
C MET A 391 15.97 21.31 7.23
N ILE A 392 16.95 20.40 7.18
CA ILE A 392 17.40 19.64 8.36
C ILE A 392 18.02 20.56 9.39
N ASP A 393 18.86 21.50 8.95
CA ASP A 393 19.47 22.50 9.84
C ASP A 393 18.40 23.39 10.52
N GLU A 394 17.32 23.77 9.82
CA GLU A 394 16.21 24.52 10.44
C GLU A 394 15.42 23.65 11.44
N ILE A 395 15.31 22.35 11.20
CA ILE A 395 14.71 21.41 12.17
C ILE A 395 15.58 21.33 13.42
N GLU A 396 16.88 21.11 13.29
CA GLU A 396 17.80 21.03 14.42
C GLU A 396 17.86 22.32 15.22
N LYS A 397 17.91 23.47 14.54
CA LYS A 397 18.00 24.79 15.15
C LYS A 397 16.76 25.12 16.00
N ASN A 398 15.57 24.82 15.51
CA ASN A 398 14.33 25.25 16.15
C ASN A 398 13.69 24.16 17.03
N PHE A 399 13.91 22.86 16.74
CA PHE A 399 13.13 21.77 17.34
C PHE A 399 13.98 20.66 17.95
N SER A 400 15.29 20.86 18.17
CA SER A 400 16.23 19.83 18.65
C SER A 400 15.83 19.15 19.96
N THR A 401 14.94 19.72 20.73
CA THR A 401 14.48 19.18 22.04
C THR A 401 13.13 18.47 21.97
N ASN A 402 12.33 18.76 20.94
CA ASN A 402 11.01 18.17 20.79
C ASN A 402 10.58 18.12 19.32
N TYR A 403 10.52 16.92 18.76
CA TYR A 403 10.08 16.63 17.39
C TYR A 403 8.58 16.27 17.30
N SER A 404 7.89 16.20 18.44
CA SER A 404 6.46 15.86 18.47
C SER A 404 5.63 16.90 17.72
N GLY A 405 4.65 16.46 16.98
CA GLY A 405 3.75 17.33 16.21
C GLY A 405 4.38 17.93 14.93
N ILE A 406 5.61 17.50 14.56
CA ILE A 406 6.23 17.88 13.30
C ILE A 406 5.86 16.89 12.21
N GLY A 407 5.33 17.39 11.09
CA GLY A 407 5.08 16.62 9.87
C GLY A 407 5.99 17.06 8.73
N ILE A 408 6.46 16.11 7.92
CA ILE A 408 7.09 16.38 6.64
C ILE A 408 6.26 15.75 5.54
N LEU A 409 5.77 16.58 4.62
CA LEU A 409 4.96 16.13 3.49
C LEU A 409 5.74 16.22 2.18
N ALA A 410 5.61 15.19 1.36
CA ALA A 410 6.08 15.21 -0.02
C ALA A 410 5.09 14.49 -0.95
N ARG A 411 5.21 14.71 -2.26
CA ARG A 411 4.30 14.12 -3.25
C ARG A 411 4.52 12.62 -3.42
N THR A 412 5.76 12.15 -3.34
CA THR A 412 6.13 10.76 -3.66
C THR A 412 6.84 10.08 -2.51
N LYS A 413 6.64 8.77 -2.39
CA LYS A 413 7.32 7.90 -1.43
C LYS A 413 8.85 7.97 -1.59
N LYS A 414 9.36 7.97 -2.82
CA LYS A 414 10.80 8.07 -3.09
C LYS A 414 11.45 9.34 -2.53
N THR A 415 10.72 10.46 -2.57
CA THR A 415 11.19 11.72 -1.96
C THR A 415 11.24 11.58 -0.44
N LEU A 416 10.23 10.97 0.17
CA LEU A 416 10.20 10.74 1.62
C LEU A 416 11.31 9.81 2.09
N GLU A 417 11.63 8.76 1.34
CA GLU A 417 12.74 7.84 1.63
C GLU A 417 14.09 8.57 1.62
N ARG A 418 14.30 9.49 0.68
CA ARG A 418 15.50 10.33 0.63
C ARG A 418 15.59 11.26 1.86
N ILE A 419 14.48 11.89 2.24
CA ILE A 419 14.41 12.73 3.44
C ILE A 419 14.68 11.90 4.70
N ALA A 420 14.05 10.72 4.80
CA ALA A 420 14.23 9.78 5.91
C ALA A 420 15.69 9.35 6.08
N PHE A 421 16.37 9.06 4.97
CA PHE A 421 17.80 8.74 4.98
C PHE A 421 18.65 9.89 5.57
N SER A 422 18.45 11.12 5.10
CA SER A 422 19.20 12.28 5.58
C SER A 422 18.90 12.63 7.05
N LEU A 423 17.66 12.45 7.52
CA LEU A 423 17.32 12.59 8.94
C LEU A 423 18.02 11.53 9.79
N GLY A 424 18.09 10.29 9.29
CA GLY A 424 18.78 9.19 9.94
C GLY A 424 20.29 9.42 10.08
N GLU A 425 20.95 10.00 9.06
CA GLU A 425 22.38 10.37 9.12
C GLU A 425 22.67 11.40 10.22
N ARG A 426 21.71 12.29 10.50
CA ARG A 426 21.81 13.29 11.58
C ARG A 426 21.31 12.78 12.94
N GLY A 427 20.82 11.54 13.02
CA GLY A 427 20.28 10.96 14.25
C GLY A 427 18.94 11.57 14.70
N ILE A 428 18.20 12.22 13.80
CA ILE A 428 16.89 12.81 14.09
C ILE A 428 15.84 11.70 14.00
N PRO A 429 15.08 11.45 15.07
CA PRO A 429 14.08 10.39 15.08
C PRO A 429 12.87 10.74 14.18
N TYR A 430 12.49 9.82 13.34
CA TYR A 430 11.34 9.98 12.42
C TYR A 430 10.49 8.70 12.35
N THR A 431 9.25 8.88 11.94
CA THR A 431 8.33 7.81 11.60
C THR A 431 7.93 7.97 10.14
N LEU A 432 8.26 7.00 9.31
CA LEU A 432 7.87 6.99 7.90
C LEU A 432 6.60 6.15 7.74
N GLU A 433 5.48 6.79 7.48
CA GLU A 433 4.26 6.10 7.06
C GLU A 433 4.39 5.62 5.61
N SER A 434 5.17 4.57 5.43
CA SER A 434 5.36 3.96 4.12
C SER A 434 4.72 2.58 4.07
N ASP A 435 4.29 2.19 2.87
CA ASP A 435 3.92 0.81 2.56
C ASP A 435 5.17 -0.05 2.33
N THR A 436 6.28 0.26 3.03
CA THR A 436 7.56 -0.44 2.91
C THR A 436 7.42 -1.81 3.52
N SER A 437 7.93 -2.81 2.82
CA SER A 437 7.92 -4.17 3.33
C SER A 437 8.76 -4.31 4.60
N ILE A 438 8.29 -5.11 5.54
CA ILE A 438 9.02 -5.45 6.76
C ILE A 438 10.40 -6.06 6.45
N ILE A 439 10.56 -6.72 5.31
CA ILE A 439 11.82 -7.32 4.85
C ILE A 439 12.87 -6.26 4.51
N GLU A 440 12.47 -5.05 4.13
CA GLU A 440 13.40 -3.94 3.88
C GLU A 440 13.94 -3.31 5.19
N SER A 441 13.46 -3.75 6.35
CA SER A 441 13.96 -3.30 7.64
C SER A 441 15.34 -3.89 7.93
N ARG A 442 16.16 -3.14 8.67
CA ARG A 442 17.52 -3.57 9.03
C ARG A 442 17.49 -4.91 9.75
N GLY A 443 18.38 -5.81 9.36
CA GLY A 443 18.48 -7.16 9.89
C GLY A 443 17.47 -8.16 9.32
N ILE A 444 16.25 -7.74 8.99
CA ILE A 444 15.21 -8.65 8.49
C ILE A 444 15.52 -9.12 7.08
N GLY A 445 16.02 -8.23 6.20
CA GLY A 445 16.46 -8.60 4.85
C GLY A 445 17.50 -9.71 4.85
N GLY A 446 18.43 -9.68 5.80
CA GLY A 446 19.38 -10.77 6.00
C GLY A 446 18.73 -12.09 6.43
N ILE A 447 17.75 -12.03 7.35
CA ILE A 447 17.01 -13.23 7.78
C ILE A 447 16.20 -13.79 6.59
N TYR A 448 15.56 -12.94 5.81
CA TYR A 448 14.85 -13.35 4.62
C TYR A 448 15.77 -14.03 3.59
N ALA A 449 16.95 -13.46 3.35
CA ALA A 449 17.95 -14.07 2.49
C ALA A 449 18.41 -15.45 3.00
N LEU A 450 18.61 -15.58 4.33
CA LEU A 450 18.93 -16.86 4.97
C LEU A 450 17.82 -17.89 4.79
N ILE A 451 16.55 -17.51 5.01
CA ILE A 451 15.39 -18.37 4.79
C ILE A 451 15.29 -18.78 3.31
N SER A 452 15.49 -17.84 2.39
CA SER A 452 15.48 -18.13 0.97
C SER A 452 16.57 -19.12 0.58
N TRP A 453 17.78 -18.97 1.10
CA TRP A 453 18.85 -19.93 0.90
C TRP A 453 18.51 -21.32 1.46
N LEU A 454 18.00 -21.41 2.66
CA LEU A 454 17.61 -22.69 3.29
C LEU A 454 16.58 -23.45 2.46
N VAL A 455 15.57 -22.74 1.94
CA VAL A 455 14.46 -23.36 1.18
C VAL A 455 14.88 -23.67 -0.25
N LYS A 456 15.44 -22.69 -0.95
CA LYS A 456 15.73 -22.77 -2.39
C LYS A 456 17.10 -23.34 -2.72
N LYS A 457 18.02 -23.38 -1.74
CA LYS A 457 19.44 -23.71 -1.92
C LYS A 457 20.13 -22.82 -2.95
N ASP A 458 19.64 -21.58 -3.08
CA ASP A 458 20.17 -20.62 -4.04
C ASP A 458 21.41 -19.93 -3.48
N PHE A 459 22.52 -20.07 -4.22
CA PHE A 459 23.80 -19.48 -3.80
C PHE A 459 23.76 -17.96 -3.75
N LEU A 460 22.95 -17.30 -4.56
CA LEU A 460 22.80 -15.85 -4.52
C LEU A 460 22.18 -15.40 -3.20
N SER A 461 21.12 -16.06 -2.74
CA SER A 461 20.51 -15.79 -1.43
C SER A 461 21.51 -15.99 -0.27
N LEU A 462 22.42 -16.98 -0.38
CA LEU A 462 23.51 -17.12 0.59
C LEU A 462 24.46 -15.91 0.57
N LEU A 463 24.83 -15.42 -0.62
CA LEU A 463 25.69 -14.24 -0.75
C LEU A 463 25.00 -12.98 -0.21
N ASP A 464 23.70 -12.82 -0.44
CA ASP A 464 22.91 -11.72 0.09
C ASP A 464 22.89 -11.75 1.64
N PHE A 465 22.72 -12.93 2.23
CA PHE A 465 22.81 -13.10 3.67
C PHE A 465 24.20 -12.70 4.20
N LEU A 466 25.27 -13.19 3.58
CA LEU A 466 26.63 -12.93 3.99
C LEU A 466 27.01 -11.43 3.85
N ARG A 467 26.40 -10.72 2.90
CA ARG A 467 26.55 -9.26 2.71
C ARG A 467 25.63 -8.42 3.57
N SER A 468 24.60 -9.04 4.15
CA SER A 468 23.62 -8.31 4.96
C SER A 468 24.24 -7.65 6.19
N ASP A 469 23.51 -6.71 6.79
CA ASP A 469 23.87 -6.04 8.07
C ASP A 469 24.09 -7.04 9.23
N LEU A 470 23.59 -8.27 9.11
CA LEU A 470 23.75 -9.32 10.11
C LEU A 470 25.15 -9.91 10.14
N VAL A 471 25.77 -10.09 8.98
CA VAL A 471 27.08 -10.75 8.86
C VAL A 471 28.14 -9.75 8.41
N ASN A 472 27.86 -9.02 7.35
CA ASN A 472 28.70 -7.98 6.77
C ASN A 472 30.12 -8.46 6.39
N ILE A 473 30.19 -9.58 5.69
CA ILE A 473 31.47 -10.13 5.20
C ILE A 473 32.15 -9.14 4.27
N SER A 474 33.49 -9.08 4.36
CA SER A 474 34.31 -8.17 3.55
C SER A 474 34.23 -8.49 2.04
N ALA A 475 34.36 -7.50 1.18
CA ALA A 475 34.33 -7.70 -0.26
C ALA A 475 35.46 -8.63 -0.79
N PRO A 476 36.71 -8.64 -0.23
CA PRO A 476 37.73 -9.62 -0.59
C PRO A 476 37.32 -11.06 -0.25
N THR A 477 36.82 -11.28 0.97
CA THR A 477 36.34 -12.61 1.42
C THR A 477 35.18 -13.08 0.58
N LEU A 478 34.24 -12.18 0.23
CA LEU A 478 33.09 -12.53 -0.64
C LEU A 478 33.56 -12.99 -2.03
N LYS A 479 34.57 -12.33 -2.60
CA LYS A 479 35.19 -12.77 -3.88
C LYS A 479 35.82 -14.16 -3.77
N GLU A 480 36.43 -14.50 -2.64
CA GLU A 480 36.99 -15.82 -2.37
C GLU A 480 35.88 -16.87 -2.29
N ILE A 481 34.81 -16.57 -1.56
CA ILE A 481 33.61 -17.43 -1.45
C ILE A 481 33.02 -17.73 -2.85
N ILE A 482 32.89 -16.72 -3.68
CA ILE A 482 32.37 -16.87 -5.05
C ILE A 482 33.29 -17.77 -5.89
N LYS A 483 34.61 -17.62 -5.75
CA LYS A 483 35.57 -18.46 -6.48
C LYS A 483 35.60 -19.91 -6.02
N LYS A 484 35.38 -20.15 -4.71
CA LYS A 484 35.36 -21.46 -4.06
C LYS A 484 33.93 -22.00 -3.88
N ARG A 485 33.01 -21.61 -4.73
CA ARG A 485 31.58 -21.97 -4.61
C ARG A 485 31.35 -23.44 -4.35
N ASP A 486 31.96 -24.31 -5.15
CA ASP A 486 31.77 -25.77 -5.07
C ASP A 486 32.29 -26.34 -3.71
N GLU A 487 33.37 -25.78 -3.17
CA GLU A 487 33.88 -26.14 -1.86
C GLU A 487 32.93 -25.68 -0.75
N VAL A 488 32.39 -24.46 -0.84
CA VAL A 488 31.41 -23.91 0.10
C VAL A 488 30.13 -24.74 0.12
N GLU A 489 29.58 -25.03 -1.06
CA GLU A 489 28.38 -25.88 -1.18
C GLU A 489 28.63 -27.31 -0.67
N SER A 490 29.80 -27.88 -0.96
CA SER A 490 30.18 -29.21 -0.44
C SER A 490 30.32 -29.21 1.07
N TYR A 491 30.86 -28.17 1.68
CA TYR A 491 30.95 -28.04 3.14
C TYR A 491 29.58 -27.92 3.80
N LEU A 492 28.70 -27.06 3.24
CA LEU A 492 27.40 -26.78 3.82
C LEU A 492 26.41 -27.94 3.70
N TYR A 493 26.47 -28.70 2.60
CA TYR A 493 25.48 -29.76 2.30
C TYR A 493 25.98 -31.20 2.51
N SER A 494 27.27 -31.38 2.72
CA SER A 494 27.88 -32.69 2.90
C SER A 494 29.09 -32.62 3.84
N ASP A 495 29.94 -33.68 3.85
CA ASP A 495 31.13 -33.77 4.71
C ASP A 495 32.38 -33.13 4.08
N GLY A 496 32.23 -32.16 3.21
CA GLY A 496 33.33 -31.41 2.63
C GLY A 496 34.11 -30.57 3.66
N SER A 497 35.32 -30.17 3.31
CA SER A 497 36.12 -29.20 4.07
C SER A 497 36.12 -27.85 3.36
N ILE A 498 36.24 -26.78 4.12
CA ILE A 498 36.34 -25.42 3.58
C ILE A 498 37.64 -24.77 4.09
N ASP A 499 38.37 -24.11 3.18
CA ASP A 499 39.57 -23.37 3.49
C ASP A 499 39.30 -21.86 3.36
N ILE A 500 38.36 -21.38 4.20
CA ILE A 500 38.00 -19.97 4.38
C ILE A 500 37.85 -19.74 5.89
N GLU A 501 38.69 -18.86 6.43
CA GLU A 501 38.66 -18.53 7.87
C GLU A 501 37.48 -17.60 8.20
N GLU A 502 36.29 -18.17 8.35
CA GLU A 502 35.10 -17.42 8.79
C GLU A 502 34.21 -18.35 9.64
N ASP A 503 34.03 -18.01 10.91
CA ASP A 503 33.23 -18.79 11.88
C ASP A 503 31.77 -18.95 11.45
N ILE A 504 31.26 -18.06 10.59
CA ILE A 504 29.87 -18.08 10.13
C ILE A 504 29.52 -19.38 9.38
N PHE A 505 30.48 -20.03 8.69
CA PHE A 505 30.19 -21.24 7.93
C PHE A 505 29.84 -22.43 8.83
N SER A 506 30.45 -22.54 10.01
CA SER A 506 30.09 -23.56 11.00
C SER A 506 28.66 -23.34 11.49
N THR A 507 28.30 -22.08 11.79
CA THR A 507 26.93 -21.70 12.19
C THR A 507 25.91 -21.99 11.08
N LEU A 508 26.23 -21.66 9.82
CA LEU A 508 25.36 -21.94 8.68
C LEU A 508 25.16 -23.44 8.46
N LYS A 509 26.20 -24.24 8.61
CA LYS A 509 26.11 -25.70 8.52
C LYS A 509 25.19 -26.26 9.58
N ASP A 510 25.33 -25.82 10.81
CA ASP A 510 24.46 -26.23 11.92
C ASP A 510 23.00 -25.82 11.70
N ILE A 511 22.75 -24.57 11.25
CA ILE A 511 21.40 -24.09 10.90
C ILE A 511 20.81 -24.94 9.78
N TYR A 512 21.59 -25.28 8.75
CA TYR A 512 21.13 -26.12 7.64
C TYR A 512 20.79 -27.54 8.08
N ILE A 513 21.61 -28.15 8.93
CA ILE A 513 21.34 -29.48 9.51
C ILE A 513 20.05 -29.45 10.31
N ASN A 514 19.88 -28.45 11.18
CA ASN A 514 18.65 -28.29 11.97
C ASN A 514 17.42 -28.04 11.07
N TYR A 515 17.54 -27.21 10.04
CA TYR A 515 16.49 -27.01 9.04
C TYR A 515 16.05 -28.33 8.40
N THR A 516 17.01 -29.17 8.02
CA THR A 516 16.73 -30.45 7.37
C THR A 516 16.08 -31.44 8.34
N ASN A 517 16.56 -31.49 9.58
CA ASN A 517 16.03 -32.37 10.62
C ASN A 517 14.59 -32.02 11.01
N HIS A 518 14.20 -30.76 10.94
CA HIS A 518 12.85 -30.28 11.26
C HIS A 518 11.96 -30.05 10.02
N CYS A 519 12.37 -30.59 8.87
CA CYS A 519 11.60 -30.50 7.62
C CYS A 519 11.20 -29.08 7.23
N GLY A 520 11.95 -28.07 7.63
CA GLY A 520 11.68 -26.65 7.29
C GLY A 520 10.56 -25.99 8.09
N GLU A 521 10.15 -26.56 9.22
CA GLU A 521 9.14 -25.97 10.11
C GLU A 521 9.65 -24.68 10.77
N THR A 522 8.85 -23.61 10.73
CA THR A 522 9.23 -22.26 11.21
C THR A 522 9.38 -22.19 12.74
N GLU A 523 8.56 -22.94 13.46
CA GLU A 523 8.43 -22.84 14.91
C GLU A 523 9.72 -23.19 15.66
N PHE A 524 10.47 -24.16 15.16
CA PHE A 524 11.70 -24.62 15.79
C PHE A 524 12.95 -23.84 15.42
N LEU A 525 12.95 -23.24 14.26
CA LEU A 525 14.17 -22.71 13.66
C LEU A 525 14.31 -21.20 13.80
N THR A 526 13.21 -20.47 13.82
CA THR A 526 13.27 -19.00 13.75
C THR A 526 13.99 -18.41 14.96
N TYR A 527 13.67 -18.85 16.15
CA TYR A 527 14.29 -18.32 17.38
C TYR A 527 15.76 -18.72 17.47
N GLU A 528 16.08 -19.96 17.17
CA GLU A 528 17.45 -20.46 17.15
C GLU A 528 18.31 -19.71 16.13
N MET A 529 17.77 -19.47 14.95
CA MET A 529 18.43 -18.65 13.92
C MET A 529 18.72 -17.24 14.43
N LEU A 530 17.76 -16.59 15.07
CA LEU A 530 17.93 -15.23 15.61
C LEU A 530 18.99 -15.16 16.69
N LEU A 531 19.02 -16.14 17.58
CA LEU A 531 20.04 -16.23 18.63
C LEU A 531 21.45 -16.47 18.09
N ARG A 532 21.61 -17.43 17.19
CA ARG A 532 22.93 -17.79 16.62
C ARG A 532 23.52 -16.69 15.77
N ILE A 533 22.68 -15.91 15.09
CA ILE A 533 23.09 -14.76 14.29
C ILE A 533 23.38 -13.54 15.16
N GLY A 534 22.98 -13.56 16.45
CA GLY A 534 23.26 -12.48 17.41
C GLY A 534 22.47 -11.19 17.15
N ILE A 535 21.26 -11.30 16.62
CA ILE A 535 20.45 -10.17 16.19
C ILE A 535 20.14 -9.17 17.31
N GLY A 536 19.88 -9.67 18.52
CA GLY A 536 19.55 -8.84 19.68
C GLY A 536 20.70 -7.96 20.19
N ASN A 537 21.96 -8.23 19.78
CA ASN A 537 23.11 -7.43 20.19
C ASN A 537 23.48 -6.33 19.16
N ARG A 538 22.93 -6.40 17.96
CA ARG A 538 23.30 -5.54 16.82
C ARG A 538 22.30 -4.41 16.57
N PHE A 539 21.03 -4.62 16.85
CA PHE A 539 19.96 -3.67 16.61
C PHE A 539 19.35 -3.25 17.94
N GLN A 540 19.66 -2.04 18.38
CA GLN A 540 19.29 -1.53 19.71
C GLN A 540 18.27 -0.39 19.64
N ASN A 541 17.84 0.06 18.44
CA ASN A 541 16.77 1.05 18.36
C ASN A 541 15.39 0.38 18.47
N ASP A 542 14.42 1.13 18.98
CA ASP A 542 13.07 0.61 19.25
C ASP A 542 12.35 0.15 18.00
N GLU A 543 12.57 0.83 16.88
CA GLU A 543 11.91 0.52 15.59
C GLU A 543 12.44 -0.79 14.99
N ASP A 544 13.75 -0.96 14.92
CA ASP A 544 14.36 -2.20 14.43
C ASP A 544 13.96 -3.38 15.31
N THR A 545 13.92 -3.18 16.62
CA THR A 545 13.51 -4.18 17.59
C THR A 545 12.05 -4.60 17.38
N LEU A 546 11.14 -3.62 17.25
CA LEU A 546 9.72 -3.89 16.96
C LEU A 546 9.52 -4.65 15.64
N ASN A 547 10.23 -4.25 14.59
CA ASN A 547 10.14 -4.92 13.30
C ASN A 547 10.68 -6.35 13.35
N ILE A 548 11.79 -6.60 14.05
CA ILE A 548 12.33 -7.94 14.25
C ILE A 548 11.33 -8.84 14.98
N PHE A 549 10.72 -8.34 16.06
CA PHE A 549 9.67 -9.09 16.78
C PHE A 549 8.41 -9.27 15.94
N GLY A 550 8.01 -8.24 15.18
CA GLY A 550 6.90 -8.32 14.23
C GLY A 550 7.13 -9.39 13.18
N PHE A 551 8.33 -9.43 12.62
CA PHE A 551 8.71 -10.45 11.64
C PHE A 551 8.78 -11.86 12.24
N TYR A 552 9.31 -12.00 13.46
CA TYR A 552 9.29 -13.27 14.20
C TYR A 552 7.85 -13.76 14.42
N LYS A 553 6.94 -12.86 14.85
CA LYS A 553 5.52 -13.18 15.01
C LYS A 553 4.89 -13.59 13.70
N LEU A 554 5.20 -12.87 12.61
CA LEU A 554 4.73 -13.18 11.26
C LEU A 554 5.17 -14.58 10.82
N LEU A 555 6.43 -14.94 11.02
CA LEU A 555 6.93 -16.27 10.65
C LEU A 555 6.20 -17.39 11.41
N LYS A 556 5.75 -17.16 12.65
CA LYS A 556 4.97 -18.12 13.43
C LYS A 556 3.56 -18.40 12.88
N GLU A 557 3.04 -17.54 11.99
CA GLU A 557 1.75 -17.78 11.32
C GLU A 557 1.85 -18.91 10.27
N TYR A 558 3.06 -19.27 9.87
CA TYR A 558 3.34 -20.30 8.88
C TYR A 558 3.92 -21.55 9.52
N ARG A 559 3.47 -22.70 9.08
CA ARG A 559 4.04 -23.96 9.54
C ARG A 559 5.43 -24.21 8.93
N TYR A 560 5.62 -23.87 7.66
CA TYR A 560 6.87 -24.08 6.93
C TYR A 560 7.41 -22.78 6.35
N PHE A 561 8.73 -22.64 6.30
CA PHE A 561 9.36 -21.48 5.63
C PHE A 561 9.02 -21.37 4.15
N ASN A 562 8.81 -22.51 3.49
CA ASN A 562 8.39 -22.51 2.09
C ASN A 562 7.03 -21.82 1.89
N ASP A 563 6.06 -22.05 2.78
CA ASP A 563 4.74 -21.42 2.70
C ASP A 563 4.82 -19.90 2.89
N PHE A 564 5.69 -19.47 3.82
CA PHE A 564 5.98 -18.05 4.01
C PHE A 564 6.59 -17.41 2.76
N LEU A 565 7.62 -18.05 2.16
CA LEU A 565 8.27 -17.51 0.97
C LEU A 565 7.31 -17.40 -0.22
N ILE A 566 6.51 -18.43 -0.46
CA ILE A 566 5.51 -18.43 -1.53
C ILE A 566 4.52 -17.27 -1.31
N GLU A 567 3.96 -17.16 -0.12
CA GLU A 567 2.98 -16.10 0.15
C GLU A 567 3.62 -14.71 0.09
N TYR A 568 4.85 -14.54 0.58
CA TYR A 568 5.54 -13.27 0.49
C TYR A 568 5.87 -12.88 -0.96
N GLU A 569 6.41 -13.79 -1.75
CA GLU A 569 6.74 -13.54 -3.17
C GLU A 569 5.51 -13.24 -4.02
N GLU A 570 4.38 -13.85 -3.68
CA GLU A 570 3.11 -13.61 -4.36
C GLU A 570 2.38 -12.34 -3.86
N ASN A 571 2.58 -11.94 -2.58
CA ASN A 571 1.70 -11.00 -1.89
C ASN A 571 2.45 -10.05 -0.93
N ASN A 572 3.59 -9.51 -1.30
CA ASN A 572 4.44 -8.66 -0.44
C ASN A 572 3.82 -7.30 -0.02
N GLN A 573 2.70 -6.92 -0.61
CA GLN A 573 1.97 -5.68 -0.30
C GLN A 573 0.94 -5.82 0.83
N LYS A 574 0.66 -7.05 1.28
CA LYS A 574 -0.29 -7.26 2.38
C LYS A 574 0.13 -6.50 3.64
N GLU A 575 -0.85 -6.01 4.40
CA GLU A 575 -0.64 -5.24 5.63
C GLU A 575 0.29 -5.97 6.62
N LYS A 576 0.16 -7.29 6.73
CA LYS A 576 1.01 -8.11 7.61
C LYS A 576 2.51 -8.12 7.23
N PHE A 577 2.84 -7.79 5.98
CA PHE A 577 4.23 -7.69 5.50
C PHE A 577 4.77 -6.26 5.54
N LYS A 578 4.00 -5.30 6.03
CA LYS A 578 4.44 -3.92 6.13
C LYS A 578 5.27 -3.68 7.38
N LYS A 579 6.19 -2.75 7.26
CA LYS A 579 7.04 -2.30 8.34
C LYS A 579 6.20 -1.68 9.47
N ILE A 580 6.48 -2.09 10.72
CA ILE A 580 5.85 -1.54 11.91
C ILE A 580 6.62 -0.26 12.28
N SER A 581 5.94 0.88 12.29
CA SER A 581 6.52 2.12 12.78
C SER A 581 6.36 2.21 14.29
N ALA A 582 7.46 2.43 15.00
CA ALA A 582 7.41 2.70 16.43
C ALA A 582 6.80 4.09 16.64
N GLY A 583 5.56 4.16 17.09
CA GLY A 583 4.92 5.40 17.48
C GLY A 583 5.55 5.97 18.75
N SER A 584 6.81 6.45 18.68
CA SER A 584 7.35 7.23 19.79
C SER A 584 6.73 8.62 19.79
N SER A 585 6.36 9.12 20.94
CA SER A 585 5.71 10.44 21.10
C SER A 585 6.59 11.62 20.62
N ASN A 586 7.89 11.41 20.38
CA ASN A 586 8.85 12.44 20.00
C ASN A 586 9.59 12.10 18.70
N THR A 587 8.83 11.95 17.61
CA THR A 587 9.36 11.70 16.25
C THR A 587 8.75 12.61 15.22
N ILE A 588 9.46 12.87 14.14
CA ILE A 588 8.95 13.57 12.96
C ILE A 588 8.13 12.59 12.11
N SER A 589 6.90 12.95 11.76
CA SER A 589 6.03 12.14 10.90
C SER A 589 6.28 12.44 9.43
N LEU A 590 6.77 11.48 8.66
CA LEU A 590 6.98 11.58 7.22
C LEU A 590 5.84 10.86 6.48
N MET A 591 5.11 11.58 5.63
CA MET A 591 4.01 10.97 4.87
C MET A 591 3.73 11.68 3.54
N THR A 592 3.02 11.01 2.65
CA THR A 592 2.56 11.66 1.41
C THR A 592 1.40 12.61 1.67
N ILE A 593 1.21 13.60 0.78
CA ILE A 593 0.09 14.55 0.87
C ILE A 593 -1.25 13.80 0.98
N HIS A 594 -1.45 12.72 0.21
CA HIS A 594 -2.68 11.93 0.26
C HIS A 594 -2.94 11.29 1.64
N LYS A 595 -1.88 10.79 2.30
CA LYS A 595 -2.01 10.22 3.65
C LYS A 595 -2.22 11.27 4.73
N SER A 596 -1.81 12.51 4.48
CA SER A 596 -2.01 13.62 5.43
C SER A 596 -3.44 14.19 5.44
N LYS A 597 -4.29 13.79 4.47
CA LYS A 597 -5.68 14.23 4.45
C LYS A 597 -6.40 13.81 5.74
N GLY A 598 -7.14 14.74 6.36
CA GLY A 598 -7.76 14.53 7.68
C GLY A 598 -6.83 14.75 8.88
N LEU A 599 -5.50 14.74 8.69
CA LEU A 599 -4.53 14.97 9.76
C LEU A 599 -4.18 16.45 9.91
N GLU A 600 -3.50 16.79 11.02
CA GLU A 600 -3.01 18.12 11.33
C GLU A 600 -1.67 18.06 12.04
N PHE A 601 -0.84 19.06 11.88
CA PHE A 601 0.51 19.14 12.46
C PHE A 601 0.72 20.49 13.14
N ASP A 602 1.41 20.51 14.26
CA ASP A 602 1.78 21.76 14.90
C ASP A 602 2.77 22.53 14.04
N THR A 603 3.74 21.82 13.45
CA THR A 603 4.71 22.33 12.49
C THR A 603 4.74 21.46 11.25
N LEU A 604 4.68 22.06 10.10
CA LEU A 604 4.74 21.36 8.82
C LEU A 604 5.93 21.79 7.98
N PHE A 605 6.67 20.82 7.46
CA PHE A 605 7.63 21.00 6.36
C PHE A 605 7.02 20.41 5.08
N TYR A 606 6.76 21.24 4.09
CA TYR A 606 6.26 20.80 2.79
C TYR A 606 7.37 20.82 1.75
N PHE A 607 7.84 19.64 1.32
CA PHE A 607 8.97 19.49 0.43
C PHE A 607 8.53 19.32 -1.03
N ILE A 608 9.00 20.22 -1.90
CA ILE A 608 8.74 20.26 -3.34
C ILE A 608 10.03 19.90 -4.09
N PRO A 609 10.11 18.70 -4.71
CA PRO A 609 11.32 18.25 -5.42
C PRO A 609 11.48 18.96 -6.78
N SER A 610 12.72 19.01 -7.29
CA SER A 610 13.12 19.73 -8.51
C SER A 610 12.53 19.22 -9.83
N LYS A 611 12.02 18.00 -9.87
CA LYS A 611 11.47 17.41 -11.10
C LYS A 611 9.97 17.20 -10.96
N PRO A 612 9.14 17.90 -11.76
CA PRO A 612 7.72 17.53 -11.85
C PRO A 612 7.61 16.09 -12.39
N ARG A 613 6.64 15.36 -11.87
CA ARG A 613 6.32 14.04 -12.34
C ARG A 613 5.87 14.14 -13.80
N ASN A 614 6.62 13.58 -14.73
CA ASN A 614 6.07 13.30 -16.06
C ASN A 614 4.96 12.28 -15.87
N SER A 615 3.73 12.73 -15.92
CA SER A 615 2.52 11.90 -15.94
C SER A 615 2.35 11.24 -17.30
N GLY A 616 3.34 10.45 -17.69
CA GLY A 616 3.18 9.52 -18.81
C GLY A 616 2.37 8.34 -18.31
N ASP A 617 1.07 8.54 -18.06
CA ASP A 617 0.14 7.43 -17.90
C ASP A 617 0.20 6.62 -19.19
N LYS A 618 0.86 5.47 -19.11
CA LYS A 618 0.89 4.50 -20.20
C LYS A 618 -0.27 3.55 -19.94
N GLY A 619 -1.24 3.49 -20.83
CA GLY A 619 -2.31 2.50 -20.71
C GLY A 619 -3.63 2.94 -21.34
N MET A 620 -4.61 2.12 -21.11
CA MET A 620 -5.96 2.27 -21.60
C MET A 620 -6.73 3.29 -20.74
N GLU A 621 -7.46 4.15 -21.40
CA GLU A 621 -8.25 5.22 -20.81
C GLU A 621 -9.74 5.01 -21.08
N PHE A 622 -10.54 5.20 -20.04
CA PHE A 622 -12.00 5.13 -20.11
C PHE A 622 -12.57 6.53 -19.83
N TYR A 623 -12.94 7.25 -20.86
CA TYR A 623 -13.58 8.55 -20.73
C TYR A 623 -15.11 8.41 -20.81
N PHE A 624 -15.81 9.13 -19.92
CA PHE A 624 -17.27 9.17 -19.87
C PHE A 624 -17.70 10.58 -19.48
N GLU A 625 -18.47 11.20 -20.35
CA GLU A 625 -19.18 12.42 -20.05
C GLU A 625 -20.57 12.08 -19.52
N MET A 626 -20.88 12.54 -18.31
CA MET A 626 -22.18 12.33 -17.69
C MET A 626 -23.09 13.55 -17.91
N ASP A 627 -24.39 13.32 -17.78
CA ASP A 627 -25.35 14.42 -17.67
C ASP A 627 -25.16 15.17 -16.32
N LYS A 628 -25.78 16.34 -16.19
CA LYS A 628 -25.63 17.19 -14.98
C LYS A 628 -26.08 16.51 -13.68
N ASN A 629 -26.98 15.53 -13.78
CA ASN A 629 -27.52 14.81 -12.64
C ASN A 629 -26.79 13.48 -12.39
N TYR A 630 -25.75 13.16 -13.16
CA TYR A 630 -25.00 11.88 -13.10
C TYR A 630 -25.92 10.65 -13.27
N SER A 631 -26.99 10.80 -14.04
CA SER A 631 -27.99 9.76 -14.29
C SER A 631 -27.73 8.96 -15.57
N GLN A 632 -27.17 9.59 -16.60
CA GLN A 632 -26.94 9.01 -17.91
C GLN A 632 -25.59 9.40 -18.48
N VAL A 633 -24.99 8.50 -19.26
CA VAL A 633 -23.80 8.78 -20.05
C VAL A 633 -24.21 9.48 -21.34
N LYS A 634 -23.67 10.66 -21.61
CA LYS A 634 -23.88 11.42 -22.84
C LYS A 634 -22.93 10.98 -23.95
N SER A 635 -21.68 10.87 -23.64
CA SER A 635 -20.64 10.44 -24.57
C SER A 635 -19.61 9.56 -23.85
N TYR A 636 -18.93 8.73 -24.63
CA TYR A 636 -17.85 7.90 -24.11
C TYR A 636 -16.72 7.74 -25.12
N LEU A 637 -15.52 7.49 -24.63
CA LEU A 637 -14.36 7.12 -25.41
C LEU A 637 -13.52 6.12 -24.62
N ILE A 638 -13.22 4.98 -25.25
CA ILE A 638 -12.31 3.98 -24.69
C ILE A 638 -11.12 3.86 -25.62
N THR A 639 -9.97 4.31 -25.18
CA THR A 639 -8.81 4.50 -26.04
C THR A 639 -7.50 4.10 -25.35
N ASP A 640 -6.42 4.16 -26.08
CA ASP A 640 -5.06 3.99 -25.59
C ASP A 640 -4.23 5.24 -25.85
N ASN A 641 -3.30 5.56 -24.96
CA ASN A 641 -2.45 6.76 -25.07
C ASN A 641 -1.64 6.84 -26.39
N LYS A 642 -1.46 5.71 -27.09
CA LYS A 642 -0.84 5.71 -28.43
C LYS A 642 -1.62 6.54 -29.46
N PHE A 643 -2.92 6.77 -29.23
CA PHE A 643 -3.78 7.56 -30.11
C PHE A 643 -3.90 9.03 -29.72
N ASN A 644 -3.21 9.50 -28.67
CA ASN A 644 -3.33 10.88 -28.18
C ASN A 644 -3.11 11.93 -29.28
N ASN A 645 -2.13 11.74 -30.18
CA ASN A 645 -1.91 12.69 -31.28
C ASN A 645 -3.11 12.77 -32.25
N ILE A 646 -3.84 11.66 -32.44
CA ILE A 646 -5.07 11.64 -33.24
C ILE A 646 -6.18 12.41 -32.51
N LEU A 647 -6.37 12.14 -31.23
CA LEU A 647 -7.40 12.79 -30.41
C LEU A 647 -7.17 14.29 -30.25
N GLU A 648 -5.90 14.72 -30.05
CA GLU A 648 -5.53 16.16 -30.02
C GLU A 648 -5.71 16.90 -31.34
N SER A 649 -5.83 16.17 -32.44
CA SER A 649 -5.95 16.77 -33.76
C SER A 649 -7.37 16.98 -34.20
N VAL A 650 -8.36 16.35 -33.57
CA VAL A 650 -9.78 16.43 -33.90
C VAL A 650 -10.46 17.45 -33.00
N GLU A 651 -10.95 18.56 -33.58
CA GLU A 651 -11.49 19.70 -32.82
C GLU A 651 -12.72 19.33 -31.96
N GLU A 652 -13.49 18.31 -32.33
CA GLU A 652 -14.72 17.88 -31.63
C GLU A 652 -14.42 16.95 -30.44
N ILE A 653 -13.15 16.52 -30.27
CA ILE A 653 -12.73 15.62 -29.20
C ILE A 653 -11.90 16.41 -28.18
N ASP A 654 -12.54 16.85 -27.11
CA ASP A 654 -11.93 17.64 -26.03
C ASP A 654 -11.39 16.83 -24.86
N TYR A 655 -11.47 15.51 -24.96
CA TYR A 655 -11.09 14.57 -23.89
C TYR A 655 -9.72 14.86 -23.25
N LEU A 656 -8.69 15.11 -24.07
CA LEU A 656 -7.34 15.35 -23.57
C LEU A 656 -7.20 16.69 -22.87
N GLU A 657 -7.95 17.71 -23.31
CA GLU A 657 -8.00 19.00 -22.62
C GLU A 657 -8.71 18.87 -21.28
N GLU A 658 -9.85 18.17 -21.22
CA GLU A 658 -10.52 17.87 -19.94
C GLU A 658 -9.64 17.06 -19.00
N LYS A 659 -8.92 16.05 -19.50
CA LYS A 659 -7.96 15.27 -18.71
C LYS A 659 -6.87 16.17 -18.13
N ARG A 660 -6.33 17.09 -18.92
CA ARG A 660 -5.32 18.06 -18.48
C ARG A 660 -5.87 18.99 -17.41
N LEU A 661 -7.05 19.54 -17.61
CA LEU A 661 -7.71 20.41 -16.62
C LEU A 661 -8.01 19.68 -15.32
N LYS A 662 -8.48 18.44 -15.37
CA LYS A 662 -8.67 17.61 -14.16
C LYS A 662 -7.35 17.37 -13.41
N TRP A 663 -6.27 17.09 -14.13
CA TRP A 663 -4.95 16.92 -13.53
C TRP A 663 -4.44 18.20 -12.87
N GLU A 664 -4.59 19.35 -13.53
CA GLU A 664 -4.20 20.65 -13.00
C GLU A 664 -5.01 21.02 -11.74
N HIS A 665 -6.31 20.79 -11.75
CA HIS A 665 -7.16 20.95 -10.57
C HIS A 665 -6.68 20.05 -9.42
N GLU A 666 -6.32 18.80 -9.69
CA GLU A 666 -5.81 17.87 -8.68
C GLU A 666 -4.48 18.35 -8.10
N GLU A 667 -3.58 18.91 -8.91
CA GLU A 667 -2.32 19.47 -8.43
C GLU A 667 -2.55 20.71 -7.53
N ILE A 668 -3.48 21.60 -7.89
CA ILE A 668 -3.87 22.73 -7.02
C ILE A 668 -4.45 22.21 -5.71
N ASN A 669 -5.35 21.22 -5.77
CA ASN A 669 -5.95 20.64 -4.58
C ASN A 669 -4.91 19.95 -3.69
N ASN A 670 -3.91 19.29 -4.25
CA ASN A 670 -2.79 18.72 -3.47
C ASN A 670 -2.00 19.81 -2.72
N LEU A 671 -1.73 20.95 -3.40
CA LEU A 671 -1.12 22.10 -2.74
C LEU A 671 -2.01 22.63 -1.60
N TYR A 672 -3.32 22.77 -1.86
CA TYR A 672 -4.28 23.22 -0.87
C TYR A 672 -4.32 22.30 0.36
N VAL A 673 -4.41 20.99 0.16
CA VAL A 673 -4.35 20.03 1.24
C VAL A 673 -3.07 20.19 2.06
N ALA A 674 -1.91 20.30 1.41
CA ALA A 674 -0.63 20.45 2.10
C ALA A 674 -0.60 21.75 2.93
N LEU A 675 -0.96 22.91 2.35
CA LEU A 675 -0.89 24.22 3.03
C LEU A 675 -1.94 24.39 4.12
N THR A 676 -2.99 23.57 4.16
CA THR A 676 -4.04 23.60 5.20
C THR A 676 -3.83 22.63 6.35
N ARG A 677 -2.73 21.86 6.37
CA ARG A 677 -2.43 20.92 7.47
C ARG A 677 -1.78 21.53 8.71
N PRO A 678 -0.95 22.61 8.61
CA PRO A 678 -0.27 23.16 9.77
C PRO A 678 -1.19 23.97 10.69
N LYS A 679 -0.90 23.89 12.00
CA LYS A 679 -1.56 24.73 13.03
C LYS A 679 -0.78 26.01 13.27
N ASN A 680 0.53 25.87 13.61
CA ASN A 680 1.36 26.94 14.14
C ASN A 680 2.44 27.40 13.18
N ASN A 681 3.14 26.50 12.52
CA ASN A 681 4.28 26.82 11.66
C ASN A 681 4.23 26.07 10.34
N ILE A 682 4.63 26.72 9.26
CA ILE A 682 4.84 26.11 7.97
C ILE A 682 6.19 26.53 7.37
N PHE A 683 6.97 25.54 6.97
CA PHE A 683 8.15 25.68 6.17
C PHE A 683 7.90 25.06 4.79
N VAL A 684 7.93 25.87 3.75
CA VAL A 684 7.83 25.39 2.39
C VAL A 684 9.25 25.24 1.86
N VAL A 685 9.61 24.03 1.44
CA VAL A 685 10.97 23.68 0.99
C VAL A 685 10.94 23.41 -0.51
N VAL A 686 11.70 24.18 -1.29
CA VAL A 686 11.81 24.03 -2.74
C VAL A 686 13.24 23.65 -3.10
N GLU A 687 13.40 22.52 -3.79
CA GLU A 687 14.72 21.91 -4.00
C GLU A 687 15.66 22.73 -4.88
N LYS A 688 15.15 23.43 -5.92
CA LYS A 688 15.95 24.29 -6.79
C LYS A 688 15.22 25.59 -7.12
N ILE A 689 15.93 26.71 -6.95
CA ILE A 689 15.38 28.04 -7.24
C ILE A 689 15.10 28.23 -8.74
N GLU A 690 15.92 27.68 -9.62
CA GLU A 690 15.73 27.75 -11.08
C GLU A 690 14.42 27.06 -11.50
N ASP A 691 14.02 26.01 -10.80
CA ASP A 691 12.75 25.33 -11.03
C ASP A 691 11.55 26.17 -10.51
N ILE A 692 11.78 27.12 -9.61
CA ILE A 692 10.78 28.11 -9.17
C ILE A 692 10.37 29.05 -10.31
N GLU A 693 11.30 29.40 -11.19
CA GLU A 693 11.00 30.28 -12.34
C GLU A 693 10.32 29.52 -13.47
N ASN A 694 10.50 28.20 -13.52
CA ASN A 694 9.96 27.29 -14.52
C ASN A 694 8.77 26.46 -14.01
N SER A 695 8.57 26.36 -12.69
CA SER A 695 7.41 25.68 -12.11
C SER A 695 6.37 26.68 -11.68
N ASN A 696 5.21 26.39 -12.13
CA ASN A 696 4.07 27.27 -11.96
C ASN A 696 3.75 27.59 -10.48
N PHE A 697 3.96 26.68 -9.51
CA PHE A 697 3.60 26.89 -8.10
C PHE A 697 4.61 27.69 -7.29
N ALA A 698 5.87 27.58 -7.59
CA ALA A 698 6.89 28.12 -6.73
C ALA A 698 6.98 29.64 -6.80
N THR A 699 6.59 30.24 -7.92
CA THR A 699 6.47 31.69 -8.07
C THR A 699 5.46 32.29 -7.10
N LEU A 700 4.37 31.54 -6.79
CA LEU A 700 3.32 31.95 -5.87
C LEU A 700 3.77 31.96 -4.40
N LEU A 701 4.82 31.22 -4.07
CA LEU A 701 5.28 30.99 -2.69
C LEU A 701 6.36 31.98 -2.24
N LYS A 702 6.97 32.75 -3.18
CA LYS A 702 8.03 33.72 -2.90
C LYS A 702 7.55 34.94 -2.10
N ASN A 703 8.46 35.50 -1.29
CA ASN A 703 8.31 36.78 -0.59
C ASN A 703 7.12 36.87 0.37
N ARG A 704 6.76 35.77 1.01
CA ARG A 704 5.62 35.70 1.95
C ARG A 704 6.01 35.29 3.36
N ASP A 705 7.30 35.28 3.67
CA ASP A 705 7.82 34.94 4.99
C ASP A 705 7.28 35.91 6.04
N ARG A 706 6.76 35.37 7.15
CA ARG A 706 6.19 36.19 8.22
C ARG A 706 6.09 35.45 9.54
N GLY A 707 6.08 36.19 10.64
CA GLY A 707 5.86 35.69 12.00
C GLY A 707 7.15 35.21 12.68
N GLU A 708 6.97 34.61 13.84
CA GLU A 708 8.03 34.00 14.64
C GLU A 708 7.66 32.52 14.89
N VAL A 709 8.68 31.65 14.95
CA VAL A 709 8.46 30.21 15.18
C VAL A 709 7.80 30.00 16.53
N ILE A 710 6.67 29.33 16.53
CA ILE A 710 5.97 28.92 17.73
C ILE A 710 6.51 27.55 18.11
N LEU A 711 7.24 27.49 19.22
CA LEU A 711 7.75 26.24 19.76
C LEU A 711 6.62 25.54 20.51
N ASN A 712 6.48 24.25 20.28
CA ASN A 712 5.58 23.44 21.10
C ASN A 712 6.06 23.52 22.54
N LYS A 713 5.20 24.03 23.43
CA LYS A 713 5.45 23.96 24.86
C LYS A 713 5.62 22.46 25.15
N VAL A 714 6.83 22.07 25.58
CA VAL A 714 7.01 20.79 26.24
C VAL A 714 6.00 20.85 27.39
N GLU A 715 4.88 20.18 27.26
CA GLU A 715 4.12 19.82 28.44
C GLU A 715 5.16 19.08 29.29
N LYS A 716 5.72 19.79 30.30
CA LYS A 716 6.37 19.08 31.36
C LYS A 716 5.39 17.97 31.67
N GLU A 717 5.85 16.72 31.58
CA GLU A 717 5.19 15.66 32.30
C GLU A 717 5.04 16.20 33.73
N ASP A 718 3.95 16.95 33.94
CA ASP A 718 3.40 17.11 35.26
C ASP A 718 3.25 15.70 35.71
N ASN A 719 4.12 15.33 36.67
CA ASN A 719 3.98 14.11 37.40
C ASN A 719 2.55 13.64 37.24
N LEU A 720 2.30 12.66 36.39
CA LEU A 720 1.08 11.90 36.43
C LEU A 720 1.00 11.43 37.87
N LYS A 721 0.51 12.34 38.76
CA LYS A 721 -0.16 11.89 39.96
C LYS A 721 -1.15 10.93 39.41
N GLY A 722 -0.83 9.64 39.63
CA GLY A 722 -1.64 8.56 39.10
C GLY A 722 -3.05 9.01 39.24
N ILE A 723 -3.71 9.32 38.16
CA ILE A 723 -5.14 9.37 38.11
C ILE A 723 -5.43 7.94 38.51
N GLU A 724 -5.68 7.71 39.81
CA GLU A 724 -6.43 6.56 40.23
C GLU A 724 -7.70 6.61 39.41
N TYR A 725 -7.65 6.02 38.18
CA TYR A 725 -8.85 5.60 37.51
C TYR A 725 -9.43 4.53 38.44
N ASP A 726 -10.36 4.96 39.29
CA ASP A 726 -11.41 4.09 39.76
C ASP A 726 -12.13 3.63 38.47
N MET A 727 -11.54 2.64 37.79
CA MET A 727 -12.18 1.97 36.67
C MET A 727 -13.36 1.22 37.27
N LYS A 728 -14.44 1.92 37.49
CA LYS A 728 -15.73 1.30 37.40
C LYS A 728 -15.85 0.79 35.97
N LEU A 729 -15.45 -0.45 35.76
CA LEU A 729 -15.79 -1.20 34.59
C LEU A 729 -17.31 -1.09 34.46
N SER A 730 -17.77 -0.16 33.63
CA SER A 730 -19.14 -0.17 33.14
C SER A 730 -19.21 -1.43 32.26
N THR A 731 -19.74 -2.49 32.86
CA THR A 731 -20.11 -3.67 32.07
C THR A 731 -21.01 -3.20 30.93
N PRO A 732 -20.75 -3.62 29.68
CA PRO A 732 -21.64 -3.31 28.58
C PRO A 732 -23.03 -3.83 28.97
N ILE A 733 -24.01 -2.95 28.96
CA ILE A 733 -25.41 -3.28 29.23
C ILE A 733 -25.90 -4.11 28.04
N VAL A 734 -25.83 -5.43 28.17
CA VAL A 734 -26.63 -6.32 27.34
C VAL A 734 -28.00 -6.38 28.00
N ALA A 735 -28.95 -5.66 27.42
CA ALA A 735 -30.32 -5.64 27.89
C ALA A 735 -31.00 -6.97 27.54
N HIS A 736 -31.00 -7.91 28.46
CA HIS A 736 -32.05 -8.92 28.58
C HIS A 736 -32.48 -9.01 30.03
N LYS A 737 -33.63 -8.40 30.29
CA LYS A 737 -34.34 -8.57 31.55
C LYS A 737 -34.87 -9.99 31.65
N SER A 738 -34.47 -10.73 32.66
CA SER A 738 -35.25 -11.83 33.24
C SER A 738 -35.13 -11.78 34.76
N ASP A 739 -36.26 -11.91 35.43
CA ASP A 739 -36.46 -11.68 36.89
C ASP A 739 -35.85 -12.76 37.83
N LYS A 740 -34.63 -13.27 37.50
CA LYS A 740 -33.94 -14.26 38.34
C LYS A 740 -32.55 -13.80 38.84
N GLU A 741 -32.21 -12.51 38.74
CA GLU A 741 -30.82 -12.04 38.83
C GLU A 741 -30.32 -11.66 40.25
N GLU A 742 -31.14 -11.54 41.25
CA GLU A 742 -30.65 -11.11 42.60
C GLU A 742 -29.85 -12.19 43.36
N ASN A 743 -30.11 -13.46 43.11
CA ASN A 743 -29.38 -14.53 43.80
C ASN A 743 -28.12 -15.02 43.09
N GLN A 744 -27.85 -14.52 41.89
CA GLN A 744 -26.63 -14.90 41.13
C GLN A 744 -25.47 -13.92 41.35
N ARG A 745 -25.72 -12.66 41.75
CA ARG A 745 -24.66 -11.63 41.91
C ARG A 745 -23.65 -11.93 43.00
N GLU A 746 -24.08 -12.49 44.13
CA GLU A 746 -23.17 -12.89 45.23
C GLU A 746 -22.30 -14.11 44.82
N GLY A 747 -22.83 -15.02 44.02
CA GLY A 747 -22.08 -16.18 43.51
C GLY A 747 -21.03 -15.78 42.44
N ILE A 748 -21.42 -14.85 41.56
CA ILE A 748 -20.55 -14.36 40.46
C ILE A 748 -19.33 -13.60 41.02
N ASN A 749 -19.50 -12.73 42.02
CA ASN A 749 -18.39 -12.00 42.63
C ASN A 749 -17.37 -12.90 43.31
N LYS A 750 -17.82 -14.02 43.96
CA LYS A 750 -16.92 -15.02 44.52
C LYS A 750 -16.19 -15.83 43.44
N ILE A 751 -16.88 -16.17 42.37
CA ILE A 751 -16.30 -16.86 41.23
C ILE A 751 -15.29 -15.96 40.53
N TYR A 752 -15.61 -14.67 40.30
CA TYR A 752 -14.67 -13.71 39.68
C TYR A 752 -13.39 -13.51 40.50
N SER A 753 -13.46 -13.35 41.81
CA SER A 753 -12.24 -13.23 42.64
C SER A 753 -11.39 -14.48 42.66
N HIS A 754 -12.02 -15.65 42.64
CA HIS A 754 -11.32 -16.92 42.56
C HIS A 754 -10.74 -17.15 41.15
N THR A 755 -11.47 -16.78 40.10
CA THR A 755 -11.02 -16.89 38.69
C THR A 755 -9.84 -15.96 38.45
N LEU A 756 -9.87 -14.71 38.94
CA LEU A 756 -8.75 -13.76 38.83
C LEU A 756 -7.47 -14.24 39.52
N GLN A 757 -7.61 -14.90 40.69
CA GLN A 757 -6.47 -15.53 41.37
C GLN A 757 -5.92 -16.74 40.60
N ILE A 758 -6.78 -17.56 40.00
CA ILE A 758 -6.40 -18.69 39.17
C ILE A 758 -5.77 -18.18 37.85
N GLU A 759 -6.32 -17.15 37.25
CA GLU A 759 -5.73 -16.53 36.03
C GLU A 759 -4.39 -15.88 36.34
N GLY A 760 -4.19 -15.23 37.49
CA GLY A 760 -2.90 -14.68 37.88
C GLY A 760 -1.83 -15.74 37.99
N LYS A 761 -2.11 -16.88 38.66
CA LYS A 761 -1.19 -18.01 38.72
C LYS A 761 -0.91 -18.63 37.34
N ARG A 762 -1.93 -18.72 36.47
CA ARG A 762 -1.80 -19.23 35.12
C ARG A 762 -0.91 -18.30 34.25
N VAL A 763 -1.07 -16.99 34.36
CA VAL A 763 -0.26 -16.02 33.65
C VAL A 763 1.20 -16.07 34.10
N ARG A 764 1.47 -16.17 35.39
CA ARG A 764 2.84 -16.38 35.94
C ARG A 764 3.49 -17.64 35.37
N GLY A 765 2.73 -18.75 35.36
CA GLY A 765 3.18 -19.98 34.72
C GLY A 765 3.57 -19.80 33.26
N ILE A 766 2.73 -19.17 32.48
CA ILE A 766 3.00 -18.88 31.04
C ILE A 766 4.28 -18.05 30.89
N ILE A 767 4.51 -17.04 31.74
CA ILE A 767 5.72 -16.20 31.71
C ILE A 767 6.98 -17.01 32.01
N ILE A 768 6.93 -17.90 32.99
CA ILE A 768 8.07 -18.75 33.37
C ILE A 768 8.36 -19.79 32.28
N HIS A 769 7.32 -20.42 31.72
CA HIS A 769 7.48 -21.31 30.55
C HIS A 769 8.16 -20.57 29.39
N TYR A 770 7.67 -19.36 29.04
CA TYR A 770 8.27 -18.57 28.00
C TYR A 770 9.71 -18.16 28.30
N PHE A 771 10.04 -17.86 29.54
CA PHE A 771 11.42 -17.61 29.97
C PHE A 771 12.30 -18.83 29.71
N LEU A 772 11.87 -20.03 30.09
CA LEU A 772 12.62 -21.28 29.92
C LEU A 772 12.66 -21.75 28.47
N GLU A 773 11.61 -21.51 27.71
CA GLU A 773 11.56 -21.74 26.26
C GLU A 773 12.69 -21.00 25.53
N ASN A 774 13.10 -19.85 26.01
CA ASN A 774 14.13 -19.04 25.40
C ASN A 774 15.57 -19.37 25.84
N ILE A 775 15.78 -20.37 26.67
CA ILE A 775 17.10 -20.78 27.14
C ILE A 775 17.47 -22.17 26.60
N LEU A 776 18.51 -22.27 25.78
CA LEU A 776 19.03 -23.55 25.31
C LEU A 776 20.08 -24.13 26.27
N HIS A 777 21.06 -23.32 26.61
CA HIS A 777 22.09 -23.61 27.60
C HIS A 777 22.04 -22.59 28.72
N TRP A 778 22.29 -22.99 29.99
CA TRP A 778 22.24 -22.06 31.12
C TRP A 778 23.50 -21.20 31.17
N GLU A 779 23.58 -20.28 30.18
CA GLU A 779 24.66 -19.32 30.04
C GLU A 779 24.16 -17.89 30.32
N GLU A 780 25.01 -17.05 30.91
CA GLU A 780 24.65 -15.67 31.29
C GLU A 780 24.06 -14.86 30.13
N LYS A 781 24.60 -15.04 28.93
CA LYS A 781 24.10 -14.37 27.72
C LYS A 781 22.66 -14.79 27.34
N GLU A 782 22.37 -16.09 27.41
CA GLU A 782 21.04 -16.62 27.06
C GLU A 782 20.02 -16.24 28.14
N ILE A 783 20.39 -16.25 29.38
CA ILE A 783 19.55 -15.85 30.51
C ILE A 783 19.19 -14.37 30.38
N GLU A 784 20.16 -13.50 30.14
CA GLU A 784 19.89 -12.07 29.97
C GLU A 784 19.07 -11.76 28.73
N LEU A 785 19.27 -12.50 27.64
CA LEU A 785 18.45 -12.37 26.45
C LEU A 785 17.02 -12.85 26.73
N SER A 786 16.86 -14.01 27.36
CA SER A 786 15.54 -14.54 27.72
C SER A 786 14.79 -13.60 28.65
N LYS A 787 15.47 -12.99 29.63
CA LYS A 787 14.89 -11.93 30.47
C LYS A 787 14.32 -10.79 29.63
N LYS A 788 15.12 -10.23 28.70
CA LYS A 788 14.70 -9.13 27.85
C LYS A 788 13.48 -9.51 26.99
N LEU A 789 13.50 -10.71 26.41
CA LEU A 789 12.40 -11.20 25.58
C LEU A 789 11.11 -11.39 26.38
N THR A 790 11.24 -11.99 27.56
CA THR A 790 10.11 -12.23 28.46
C THR A 790 9.53 -10.91 28.98
N TYR A 791 10.40 -9.98 29.37
CA TYR A 791 10.02 -8.65 29.79
C TYR A 791 9.27 -7.90 28.69
N ALA A 792 9.84 -7.84 27.49
CA ALA A 792 9.23 -7.15 26.36
C ALA A 792 7.84 -7.71 25.98
N LYS A 793 7.67 -9.03 26.11
CA LYS A 793 6.42 -9.70 25.72
C LYS A 793 5.31 -9.53 26.75
N TYR A 794 5.64 -9.56 28.05
CA TYR A 794 4.63 -9.68 29.11
C TYR A 794 4.52 -8.48 30.05
N ILE A 795 5.37 -7.45 29.88
CA ILE A 795 5.35 -6.25 30.75
C ILE A 795 3.98 -5.55 30.75
N SER A 796 3.30 -5.52 29.60
CA SER A 796 1.96 -4.93 29.46
C SER A 796 0.86 -5.78 30.10
N VAL A 797 1.13 -7.04 30.41
CA VAL A 797 0.15 -7.98 30.97
C VAL A 797 0.18 -7.95 32.48
N VAL A 798 1.38 -7.97 33.11
CA VAL A 798 1.55 -8.08 34.57
C VAL A 798 2.11 -6.82 35.20
N GLY A 799 2.62 -5.88 34.44
CA GLY A 799 3.22 -4.65 34.96
C GLY A 799 4.67 -4.83 35.45
N GLU A 800 5.38 -3.70 35.55
CA GLU A 800 6.82 -3.65 35.79
C GLU A 800 7.24 -4.28 37.12
N LYS A 801 6.48 -4.02 38.19
CA LYS A 801 6.77 -4.53 39.54
C LYS A 801 6.75 -6.05 39.58
N GLU A 802 5.71 -6.65 39.04
CA GLU A 802 5.52 -8.09 39.06
C GLU A 802 6.52 -8.78 38.12
N MET A 803 6.82 -8.20 36.97
CA MET A 803 7.84 -8.71 36.05
C MET A 803 9.24 -8.71 36.68
N ASN A 804 9.62 -7.62 37.34
CA ASN A 804 10.89 -7.52 38.05
C ASN A 804 11.00 -8.53 39.21
N GLU A 805 9.90 -8.86 39.87
CA GLU A 805 9.83 -9.89 40.89
C GLU A 805 9.99 -11.28 40.29
N LEU A 806 9.25 -11.62 39.25
CA LEU A 806 9.30 -12.91 38.56
C LEU A 806 10.69 -13.21 37.96
N LEU A 807 11.33 -12.21 37.34
CA LEU A 807 12.65 -12.34 36.73
C LEU A 807 13.79 -11.87 37.66
N SER A 808 13.55 -11.81 38.99
CA SER A 808 14.58 -11.49 39.96
C SER A 808 15.70 -12.55 39.97
N LYS A 809 16.87 -12.17 40.43
CA LYS A 809 17.99 -13.09 40.52
C LYS A 809 17.67 -14.29 41.41
N GLU A 810 16.95 -14.08 42.51
CA GLU A 810 16.55 -15.13 43.45
C GLU A 810 15.66 -16.16 42.80
N ASN A 811 14.68 -15.70 41.98
CA ASN A 811 13.77 -16.58 41.27
C ASN A 811 14.49 -17.34 40.14
N ILE A 812 15.41 -16.69 39.45
CA ILE A 812 16.19 -17.35 38.40
C ILE A 812 17.14 -18.40 38.99
N ASP A 813 17.77 -18.11 40.09
CA ASP A 813 18.61 -19.08 40.83
C ASP A 813 17.76 -20.25 41.31
N TYR A 814 16.53 -20.02 41.79
CA TYR A 814 15.57 -21.06 42.14
C TYR A 814 15.18 -21.94 40.94
N ILE A 815 14.87 -21.33 39.78
CA ILE A 815 14.57 -22.07 38.54
C ILE A 815 15.77 -22.95 38.15
N TYR A 816 16.99 -22.41 38.20
CA TYR A 816 18.19 -23.18 37.87
C TYR A 816 18.38 -24.40 38.77
N GLU A 817 18.23 -24.25 40.06
CA GLU A 817 18.39 -25.38 41.00
C GLU A 817 17.35 -26.49 40.72
N ARG A 818 16.14 -26.14 40.31
CA ARG A 818 15.10 -27.09 39.90
C ARG A 818 15.40 -27.76 38.56
N CYS A 819 16.01 -27.03 37.64
CA CYS A 819 16.33 -27.50 36.29
C CYS A 819 17.78 -27.99 36.14
N ARG A 820 18.54 -28.16 37.22
CA ARG A 820 19.98 -28.45 37.20
C ARG A 820 20.32 -29.68 36.41
N ASN A 821 19.55 -30.78 36.57
CA ASN A 821 19.75 -32.01 35.85
C ASN A 821 19.64 -31.86 34.32
N ILE A 822 18.87 -30.90 33.86
CA ILE A 822 18.66 -30.60 32.47
C ILE A 822 19.81 -29.79 31.88
N PHE A 823 20.26 -28.76 32.60
CA PHE A 823 21.22 -27.79 32.09
C PHE A 823 22.68 -28.17 32.33
N ASP A 824 22.97 -28.94 33.38
CA ASP A 824 24.35 -29.37 33.70
C ASP A 824 24.77 -30.67 32.94
N THR A 825 23.80 -31.33 32.29
CA THR A 825 24.05 -32.54 31.51
C THR A 825 24.33 -32.18 30.03
N HIS A 826 25.37 -32.82 29.47
CA HIS A 826 25.63 -32.66 28.03
C HIS A 826 24.67 -33.56 27.22
N TRP A 827 23.92 -32.90 26.32
CA TRP A 827 22.97 -33.54 25.42
C TRP A 827 23.42 -33.38 23.97
N ASP A 828 23.24 -34.43 23.16
CA ASP A 828 23.54 -34.35 21.72
C ASP A 828 22.51 -33.52 20.96
N PHE A 829 21.24 -33.58 21.39
CA PHE A 829 20.17 -32.78 20.83
C PHE A 829 19.27 -32.23 21.96
N ILE A 830 18.87 -30.97 21.80
CA ILE A 830 17.95 -30.30 22.73
C ILE A 830 16.85 -29.64 21.88
N TYR A 831 15.61 -29.98 22.17
CA TYR A 831 14.44 -29.41 21.55
C TYR A 831 13.56 -28.76 22.61
N ARG A 832 12.95 -27.62 22.26
CA ARG A 832 12.04 -26.85 23.13
C ARG A 832 10.69 -26.76 22.42
N GLU A 833 9.57 -26.81 23.18
CA GLU A 833 8.23 -26.76 22.64
C GLU A 833 8.02 -27.78 21.51
N TYR A 834 8.50 -29.01 21.72
CA TYR A 834 8.54 -30.03 20.65
C TYR A 834 7.16 -30.59 20.34
N PRO A 835 6.60 -30.41 19.13
CA PRO A 835 5.30 -30.95 18.75
C PRO A 835 5.41 -32.47 18.54
N THR A 836 4.53 -33.19 19.17
CA THR A 836 4.38 -34.63 19.01
C THR A 836 2.91 -35.00 18.91
N TYR A 837 2.64 -36.18 18.37
CA TYR A 837 1.29 -36.71 18.27
C TYR A 837 1.28 -38.19 18.56
N TYR A 838 0.18 -38.67 19.09
CA TYR A 838 -0.09 -40.08 19.34
C TYR A 838 -1.45 -40.45 18.78
N LEU A 839 -1.50 -41.57 18.02
CA LEU A 839 -2.73 -42.14 17.51
C LEU A 839 -3.24 -43.15 18.53
N LYS A 840 -4.35 -42.84 19.21
CA LYS A 840 -5.06 -43.83 20.05
C LYS A 840 -5.68 -44.94 19.18
N ILE A 841 -5.89 -46.07 19.77
CA ILE A 841 -6.50 -47.25 19.16
C ILE A 841 -7.93 -46.98 18.64
N ASP A 842 -8.59 -45.93 19.19
CA ASP A 842 -9.92 -45.43 18.77
C ASP A 842 -9.89 -44.49 17.54
N GLY A 843 -8.73 -44.19 16.99
CA GLY A 843 -8.55 -43.35 15.80
C GLY A 843 -8.53 -41.85 16.05
N GLU A 844 -8.61 -41.40 17.31
CA GLU A 844 -8.42 -39.98 17.63
C GLU A 844 -6.93 -39.60 17.63
N ASN A 845 -6.59 -38.60 16.79
CA ASN A 845 -5.30 -37.94 16.82
C ASN A 845 -5.26 -36.92 17.97
N ARG A 846 -4.38 -37.14 18.94
CA ARG A 846 -4.09 -36.12 19.96
C ARG A 846 -2.72 -35.50 19.67
N ASN A 847 -2.71 -34.20 19.45
CA ASN A 847 -1.51 -33.38 19.30
C ASN A 847 -1.06 -32.93 20.68
N PHE A 848 0.22 -33.10 20.97
CA PHE A 848 0.85 -32.68 22.21
C PHE A 848 2.06 -31.81 21.92
N ARG A 849 2.48 -31.06 22.91
CA ARG A 849 3.68 -30.24 22.83
C ARG A 849 4.51 -30.51 24.10
N ILE A 850 5.75 -30.96 23.92
CA ILE A 850 6.70 -31.25 24.94
C ILE A 850 7.50 -29.99 25.22
N ASP A 851 7.49 -29.46 26.44
CA ASP A 851 8.19 -28.22 26.80
C ASP A 851 9.69 -28.32 26.52
N ARG A 852 10.33 -29.44 26.89
CA ARG A 852 11.73 -29.69 26.59
C ARG A 852 12.02 -31.16 26.36
N LEU A 853 12.59 -31.48 25.23
CA LEU A 853 13.02 -32.79 24.82
C LEU A 853 14.52 -32.82 24.60
N MET A 854 15.24 -33.68 25.30
CA MET A 854 16.69 -33.83 25.20
C MET A 854 17.07 -35.25 24.84
N ILE A 855 18.03 -35.41 23.98
CA ILE A 855 18.46 -36.73 23.49
C ILE A 855 19.97 -36.84 23.62
N LYS A 856 20.41 -37.94 24.22
CA LYS A 856 21.77 -38.44 24.19
C LYS A 856 21.81 -39.71 23.37
N LEU A 857 22.68 -39.75 22.38
CA LEU A 857 22.77 -40.87 21.46
C LEU A 857 23.40 -42.11 22.17
N PRO A 858 23.01 -43.34 21.78
CA PRO A 858 23.63 -44.56 22.31
C PRO A 858 25.08 -44.66 21.83
N THR A 859 25.92 -45.20 22.73
CA THR A 859 27.31 -45.54 22.42
C THR A 859 27.49 -47.02 22.42
N GLU A 860 28.67 -47.52 22.03
CA GLU A 860 28.96 -48.97 22.10
C GLU A 860 28.87 -49.56 23.53
N LYS A 861 28.86 -48.73 24.55
CA LYS A 861 28.89 -49.14 25.96
C LYS A 861 27.68 -48.72 26.79
N GLU A 862 26.93 -47.73 26.32
CA GLU A 862 25.82 -47.11 27.07
C GLU A 862 24.61 -46.93 26.18
N LYS A 863 23.40 -47.15 26.72
CA LYS A 863 22.14 -46.82 26.03
C LYS A 863 22.03 -45.31 25.85
N GLY A 864 21.38 -44.89 24.75
CA GLY A 864 20.97 -43.52 24.58
C GLY A 864 19.90 -43.13 25.61
N ILE A 865 19.73 -41.85 25.82
CA ILE A 865 18.72 -41.31 26.75
C ILE A 865 17.82 -40.37 25.96
N ILE A 866 16.52 -40.56 26.08
CA ILE A 866 15.50 -39.60 25.63
C ILE A 866 14.86 -39.05 26.90
N TYR A 867 15.18 -37.79 27.23
CA TYR A 867 14.69 -37.14 28.45
C TYR A 867 13.62 -36.12 28.06
N ILE A 868 12.44 -36.28 28.68
CA ILE A 868 11.26 -35.42 28.44
C ILE A 868 10.97 -34.67 29.75
N ALA A 869 11.14 -33.35 29.70
CA ALA A 869 10.79 -32.47 30.80
C ALA A 869 9.59 -31.61 30.46
N ASP A 870 8.66 -31.51 31.40
CA ASP A 870 7.47 -30.68 31.31
C ASP A 870 7.41 -29.76 32.53
N TYR A 871 7.39 -28.48 32.35
CA TYR A 871 7.40 -27.49 33.42
C TYR A 871 5.99 -27.28 33.97
N LYS A 872 5.85 -27.27 35.30
CA LYS A 872 4.55 -27.09 35.94
C LYS A 872 4.58 -26.04 37.03
N THR A 873 3.61 -25.16 37.00
CA THR A 873 3.34 -24.14 38.02
C THR A 873 1.99 -24.37 38.71
N GLY A 874 1.48 -25.59 38.71
CA GLY A 874 0.19 -25.96 39.29
C GLY A 874 -0.11 -27.45 39.21
N LYS A 875 -1.40 -27.83 39.13
CA LYS A 875 -1.79 -29.23 39.04
C LYS A 875 -1.32 -29.86 37.73
N TYR A 876 -0.81 -31.08 37.77
CA TYR A 876 -0.36 -31.89 36.64
C TYR A 876 -1.30 -33.06 36.36
N ASP A 877 -1.23 -33.54 35.13
CA ASP A 877 -1.98 -34.67 34.63
C ASP A 877 -1.01 -35.86 34.40
N GLU A 878 -1.16 -36.93 35.16
CA GLU A 878 -0.30 -38.10 35.03
C GLU A 878 -0.40 -38.76 33.65
N GLU A 879 -1.54 -38.64 32.97
CA GLU A 879 -1.74 -39.18 31.63
C GLU A 879 -0.89 -38.45 30.56
N GLN A 880 -0.51 -37.20 30.80
CA GLN A 880 0.23 -36.36 29.87
C GLN A 880 1.65 -36.88 29.60
N LEU A 881 2.43 -37.20 30.66
CA LEU A 881 3.79 -37.74 30.52
C LEU A 881 3.79 -39.10 29.84
N GLU A 882 2.80 -39.94 30.13
CA GLU A 882 2.69 -41.26 29.47
C GLU A 882 2.38 -41.12 27.98
N ASN A 883 1.54 -40.17 27.60
CA ASN A 883 1.26 -39.86 26.21
C ASN A 883 2.51 -39.35 25.47
N TYR A 884 3.33 -38.50 26.12
CA TYR A 884 4.62 -38.06 25.58
C TYR A 884 5.56 -39.23 25.33
N LYS A 885 5.68 -40.12 26.31
CA LYS A 885 6.51 -41.32 26.23
C LYS A 885 6.08 -42.24 25.09
N LEU A 886 4.79 -42.51 24.96
CA LEU A 886 4.23 -43.34 23.91
C LEU A 886 4.47 -42.74 22.53
N SER A 887 4.32 -41.42 22.40
CA SER A 887 4.55 -40.69 21.13
C SER A 887 6.03 -40.78 20.70
N MET A 888 6.95 -40.70 21.66
CA MET A 888 8.38 -40.84 21.38
C MET A 888 8.78 -42.29 21.02
N ILE A 889 8.21 -43.28 21.67
CA ILE A 889 8.40 -44.69 21.33
C ILE A 889 7.99 -44.94 19.88
N GLU A 890 6.84 -44.45 19.48
CA GLU A 890 6.34 -44.59 18.12
C GLU A 890 7.28 -43.91 17.12
N ARG A 891 7.77 -42.71 17.43
CA ARG A 891 8.66 -41.93 16.56
C ARG A 891 10.03 -42.59 16.38
N VAL A 892 10.62 -43.16 17.45
CA VAL A 892 11.89 -43.92 17.38
C VAL A 892 11.71 -45.12 16.46
N LYS A 893 10.61 -45.84 16.59
CA LYS A 893 10.30 -46.99 15.73
C LYS A 893 10.12 -46.60 14.27
N ARG A 894 9.40 -45.53 14.02
CA ARG A 894 9.19 -45.00 12.61
C ARG A 894 10.49 -44.57 11.95
N ASN A 895 11.47 -44.10 12.73
CA ASN A 895 12.79 -43.72 12.23
C ASN A 895 13.74 -44.93 12.07
N GLY A 896 13.22 -46.13 12.20
CA GLY A 896 13.96 -47.38 11.96
C GLY A 896 15.00 -47.70 13.00
N ARG A 897 14.91 -47.08 14.21
CA ARG A 897 15.80 -47.38 15.34
C ARG A 897 15.12 -48.32 16.34
N ASP A 898 15.92 -49.14 17.02
CA ASP A 898 15.41 -50.02 18.04
C ASP A 898 15.19 -49.21 19.35
N ILE A 899 13.99 -49.27 19.91
CA ILE A 899 13.65 -48.63 21.17
C ILE A 899 14.47 -49.16 22.35
N GLU A 900 14.95 -50.39 22.26
CA GLU A 900 15.78 -51.00 23.31
C GLU A 900 17.18 -50.37 23.44
N GLU A 901 17.57 -49.60 22.41
CA GLU A 901 18.82 -48.80 22.43
C GLU A 901 18.69 -47.55 23.28
N PHE A 902 17.47 -47.13 23.67
CA PHE A 902 17.21 -45.90 24.43
C PHE A 902 16.51 -46.18 25.76
N GLU A 903 16.87 -45.38 26.77
CA GLU A 903 16.11 -45.21 27.99
C GLU A 903 15.28 -43.95 27.89
N ILE A 904 13.94 -44.01 28.10
CA ILE A 904 13.06 -42.86 28.05
C ILE A 904 12.71 -42.42 29.45
N ILE A 905 13.14 -41.25 29.83
CA ILE A 905 12.91 -40.63 31.13
C ILE A 905 11.90 -39.50 30.96
N THR A 906 10.86 -39.48 31.77
CA THR A 906 9.86 -38.39 31.76
C THR A 906 9.77 -37.78 33.15
N GLU A 907 9.82 -36.43 33.23
CA GLU A 907 9.81 -35.74 34.51
C GLU A 907 8.95 -34.47 34.46
N TYR A 908 8.16 -34.26 35.52
CA TYR A 908 7.58 -32.96 35.80
C TYR A 908 8.54 -32.11 36.62
N ILE A 909 8.81 -30.91 36.20
CA ILE A 909 9.62 -29.96 36.96
C ILE A 909 8.69 -28.91 37.58
N GLU A 910 8.53 -29.00 38.89
CA GLU A 910 7.67 -28.10 39.65
C GLU A 910 8.39 -26.76 39.89
N LEU A 911 7.75 -25.68 39.42
CA LEU A 911 8.22 -24.30 39.50
C LEU A 911 7.18 -23.44 40.25
N ASP A 912 6.87 -23.81 41.49
CA ASP A 912 5.94 -23.03 42.33
C ASP A 912 6.68 -21.79 42.87
N MET A 913 6.40 -20.60 42.24
CA MET A 913 6.93 -19.30 42.64
C MET A 913 5.83 -18.31 42.97
#